data_e8f6f521748428efe615ca8cab8931e5
#
_entry.id   e8f6f521748428efe615ca8cab8931e5
#
_cell.length_a   1.000
_cell.length_b   1.000
_cell.length_c   1.000
_cell.angle_alpha   90.00
_cell.angle_beta   90.00
_cell.angle_gamma   90.00
#
_symmetry.space_group_name_H-M   'P 1'
#
loop_
_entity.id
_entity.type
_entity.pdbx_description
1 polymer ?
#
loop_
_entity_poly.entity_id
_entity_poly.type
_entity_poly.pdbx_seq_one_letter_code
_entity_poly.pdbx_strand_id
1 'polypeptide(L)'
;MTDQQPGQAERPTENAMRRALRRARDGVALDVAEAAVLLQARGSDLEDLTATAGRVRDAGLEAAGRPGVITYSKSVFIPLTRLCRDKCHYCTFVTVPGKLRRAGHGMYMSPDEVLDIARRGAELGCKEALITLGDKPEDRWPEAREWLDAHGYDDTLAYVRAMAIRILEETGLLPHLNPGVLSWTDFQRLKPVAPSMGMMLETTATRLWSEPGGPHHGSPDKEPAVRLRVLEDAGRSSVPFTSGLLLGIGETYEERAESLFALRRVSRAYHGVQELIIQNFRAKPDTAMRGMPDAELDDLVAAVAVARLIMGPSACLQAPPNLVDAEYERLIRAGIDDWGGVSPLTIDHVNPERPWPRIEELAERSAAAGFELRERLCVYPEFVTRGEPWLDPRLLPHVRALADPETGLANPDAVVRGLPWQEPDEGFTAAGRTDLHRTIDTEGRTHDRRDDFDEVYGDWDALREAAAPGMVPQRIDTDVREALAVAADDPTRLTDDQALALLHADGPALDALTRIADDVRRAAVGDEVTYIVTRNINFTNVCYTGCRFCAFAQRRTDADAYTLSLDQVADRAQQAWDVGAVEVCMQGGIHPDLPGSAYFDIARAVKERVPGMHVHAFSPMEVVNGASRTGLSIREWLTAAKEAGLDSIPGTAAEILDDEVRWVLTKGKLPTATWIEVITTAHELGIRSSSTMMYGHVDQPRHWLGHFRTLARIQQETGGFTEFVTLPFIHTNAPVYLAGIARPGPTARDNRAVIAMARLLLHPHIPNIQTSWVKLGAEGAAEMLRSGANDLGGTLMEETISRMAGSSYGSYRSVKDLVAIAEAAGRPTKPRTTLYGEVPPERVAAATASDGHLPELLPLVTD
;
A
#
# COMPACT_ATOMS: atom_id res chain seq x y z
N MET A 1 31.76 -41.08 18.39
CA MET A 1 31.29 -40.13 17.39
C MET A 1 30.10 -40.77 16.72
N THR A 2 28.96 -40.52 17.25
CA THR A 2 27.69 -41.19 16.89
C THR A 2 27.08 -40.43 15.73
N ASP A 3 26.91 -41.18 14.62
CA ASP A 3 26.06 -40.80 13.49
C ASP A 3 24.61 -40.57 13.98
N GLN A 4 24.24 -39.34 14.25
CA GLN A 4 22.85 -38.92 14.35
C GLN A 4 22.52 -38.18 13.06
N GLN A 5 21.83 -38.86 12.14
CA GLN A 5 21.09 -38.22 11.07
C GLN A 5 20.08 -37.22 11.67
N PRO A 6 19.89 -36.03 11.12
CA PRO A 6 18.92 -35.09 11.65
C PRO A 6 17.50 -35.66 11.48
N GLY A 7 16.83 -35.80 12.60
CA GLY A 7 15.40 -35.95 12.87
C GLY A 7 14.55 -36.71 11.87
N GLN A 8 14.51 -38.05 11.96
CA GLN A 8 13.28 -38.76 11.57
C GLN A 8 12.21 -38.40 12.59
N ALA A 9 11.31 -37.47 12.23
CA ALA A 9 10.09 -37.23 12.99
C ALA A 9 9.37 -38.60 13.16
N GLU A 10 8.92 -38.93 14.38
CA GLU A 10 8.09 -40.12 14.60
C GLU A 10 6.86 -40.02 13.66
N ARG A 11 6.63 -41.08 12.89
CA ARG A 11 5.47 -41.16 12.00
C ARG A 11 4.20 -40.92 12.81
N PRO A 12 3.25 -40.08 12.30
CA PRO A 12 2.02 -39.85 13.00
C PRO A 12 1.24 -41.14 13.22
N THR A 13 0.54 -41.25 14.33
CA THR A 13 -0.30 -42.42 14.57
C THR A 13 -1.43 -42.47 13.54
N GLU A 14 -1.88 -43.67 13.16
CA GLU A 14 -3.01 -43.84 12.23
C GLU A 14 -4.27 -43.07 12.69
N ASN A 15 -4.50 -42.94 13.99
CA ASN A 15 -5.61 -42.20 14.53
C ASN A 15 -5.46 -40.69 14.33
N ALA A 16 -4.25 -40.13 14.45
CA ALA A 16 -3.98 -38.72 14.17
C ALA A 16 -4.20 -38.42 12.69
N MET A 17 -3.64 -39.26 11.78
CA MET A 17 -3.82 -39.11 10.34
C MET A 17 -5.33 -39.15 9.96
N ARG A 18 -6.05 -40.21 10.40
CA ARG A 18 -7.49 -40.36 10.11
C ARG A 18 -8.31 -39.17 10.64
N ARG A 19 -7.96 -38.61 11.80
CA ARG A 19 -8.61 -37.45 12.36
C ARG A 19 -8.36 -36.19 11.51
N ALA A 20 -7.12 -35.93 11.14
CA ALA A 20 -6.74 -34.77 10.32
C ALA A 20 -7.38 -34.85 8.92
N LEU A 21 -7.36 -36.01 8.24
CA LEU A 21 -8.02 -36.23 6.95
C LEU A 21 -9.54 -36.00 7.03
N ARG A 22 -10.19 -36.46 8.09
CA ARG A 22 -11.62 -36.26 8.28
C ARG A 22 -11.93 -34.76 8.45
N ARG A 23 -11.19 -34.03 9.31
CA ARG A 23 -11.38 -32.59 9.48
C ARG A 23 -11.18 -31.83 8.17
N ALA A 24 -10.12 -32.16 7.42
CA ALA A 24 -9.90 -31.58 6.10
C ALA A 24 -11.06 -31.82 5.13
N ARG A 25 -11.61 -33.05 5.11
CA ARG A 25 -12.73 -33.43 4.26
C ARG A 25 -14.03 -32.72 4.65
N ASP A 26 -14.24 -32.51 5.93
CA ASP A 26 -15.40 -31.82 6.49
C ASP A 26 -15.29 -30.28 6.38
N GLY A 27 -14.20 -29.75 5.80
CA GLY A 27 -13.95 -28.33 5.63
C GLY A 27 -13.64 -27.58 6.93
N VAL A 28 -13.26 -28.31 7.98
CA VAL A 28 -12.89 -27.72 9.27
C VAL A 28 -11.46 -27.20 9.20
N ALA A 29 -11.24 -25.97 9.62
CA ALA A 29 -9.92 -25.36 9.63
C ALA A 29 -8.89 -26.21 10.38
N LEU A 30 -7.76 -26.42 9.74
CA LEU A 30 -6.63 -27.16 10.29
C LEU A 30 -5.81 -26.24 11.21
N ASP A 31 -5.21 -26.81 12.25
CA ASP A 31 -4.13 -26.17 13.00
C ASP A 31 -2.74 -26.65 12.50
N VAL A 32 -1.66 -26.07 13.06
CA VAL A 32 -0.27 -26.40 12.67
C VAL A 32 0.04 -27.87 12.87
N ALA A 33 -0.39 -28.47 13.99
CA ALA A 33 -0.12 -29.87 14.31
C ALA A 33 -0.86 -30.83 13.34
N GLU A 34 -2.11 -30.54 13.00
CA GLU A 34 -2.90 -31.31 12.03
C GLU A 34 -2.30 -31.19 10.62
N ALA A 35 -1.86 -29.99 10.23
CA ALA A 35 -1.17 -29.76 8.96
C ALA A 35 0.16 -30.53 8.89
N ALA A 36 0.96 -30.53 9.96
CA ALA A 36 2.19 -31.29 10.07
C ALA A 36 1.98 -32.81 9.95
N VAL A 37 0.86 -33.32 10.49
CA VAL A 37 0.44 -34.72 10.32
C VAL A 37 0.11 -35.01 8.86
N LEU A 38 -0.69 -34.15 8.19
CA LEU A 38 -1.08 -34.33 6.79
C LEU A 38 0.08 -34.24 5.81
N LEU A 39 1.11 -33.42 6.09
CA LEU A 39 2.33 -33.33 5.32
C LEU A 39 3.11 -34.69 5.25
N GLN A 40 2.83 -35.60 6.17
CA GLN A 40 3.42 -36.92 6.23
C GLN A 40 2.54 -38.01 5.58
N ALA A 41 1.43 -37.62 4.93
CA ALA A 41 0.56 -38.59 4.25
C ALA A 41 1.28 -39.34 3.13
N ARG A 42 1.08 -40.65 3.05
CA ARG A 42 1.67 -41.52 2.02
C ARG A 42 0.62 -42.56 1.60
N GLY A 43 0.80 -43.15 0.41
CA GLY A 43 -0.09 -44.19 -0.11
C GLY A 43 -1.55 -43.75 -0.15
N SER A 44 -2.46 -44.56 0.39
CA SER A 44 -3.92 -44.26 0.40
C SER A 44 -4.28 -42.96 1.16
N ASP A 45 -3.53 -42.62 2.21
CA ASP A 45 -3.77 -41.36 2.94
C ASP A 45 -3.42 -40.15 2.07
N LEU A 46 -2.37 -40.24 1.24
CA LEU A 46 -2.00 -39.20 0.28
C LEU A 46 -3.02 -39.09 -0.85
N GLU A 47 -3.57 -40.20 -1.33
CA GLU A 47 -4.65 -40.19 -2.31
C GLU A 47 -5.92 -39.51 -1.77
N ASP A 48 -6.32 -39.81 -0.55
CA ASP A 48 -7.45 -39.18 0.14
C ASP A 48 -7.22 -37.67 0.35
N LEU A 49 -6.00 -37.30 0.73
CA LEU A 49 -5.58 -35.89 0.92
C LEU A 49 -5.66 -35.11 -0.39
N THR A 50 -5.05 -35.64 -1.47
CA THR A 50 -5.05 -34.98 -2.78
C THR A 50 -6.44 -34.88 -3.38
N ALA A 51 -7.28 -35.91 -3.24
CA ALA A 51 -8.67 -35.87 -3.67
C ALA A 51 -9.48 -34.78 -2.93
N THR A 52 -9.18 -34.54 -1.66
CA THR A 52 -9.81 -33.45 -0.89
C THR A 52 -9.34 -32.09 -1.34
N ALA A 53 -8.03 -31.90 -1.52
CA ALA A 53 -7.43 -30.67 -2.00
C ALA A 53 -7.88 -30.31 -3.43
N GLY A 54 -8.00 -31.32 -4.31
CA GLY A 54 -8.54 -31.15 -5.67
C GLY A 54 -9.95 -30.57 -5.68
N ARG A 55 -10.83 -31.09 -4.81
CA ARG A 55 -12.21 -30.53 -4.67
C ARG A 55 -12.21 -29.07 -4.21
N VAL A 56 -11.31 -28.69 -3.31
CA VAL A 56 -11.19 -27.28 -2.85
C VAL A 56 -10.73 -26.40 -3.99
N ARG A 57 -9.74 -26.82 -4.79
CA ARG A 57 -9.31 -26.12 -6.02
C ARG A 57 -10.47 -25.98 -7.00
N ASP A 58 -11.18 -27.07 -7.30
CA ASP A 58 -12.28 -27.07 -8.29
C ASP A 58 -13.40 -26.10 -7.90
N ALA A 59 -13.76 -26.08 -6.64
CA ALA A 59 -14.74 -25.10 -6.11
C ALA A 59 -14.24 -23.64 -6.27
N GLY A 60 -12.94 -23.42 -6.10
CA GLY A 60 -12.32 -22.11 -6.32
C GLY A 60 -12.33 -21.68 -7.79
N LEU A 61 -12.01 -22.60 -8.70
CA LEU A 61 -12.06 -22.35 -10.15
C LEU A 61 -13.49 -22.07 -10.63
N GLU A 62 -14.47 -22.79 -10.09
CA GLU A 62 -15.88 -22.56 -10.40
C GLU A 62 -16.33 -21.16 -9.91
N ALA A 63 -15.98 -20.80 -8.68
CA ALA A 63 -16.28 -19.47 -8.12
C ALA A 63 -15.59 -18.33 -8.89
N ALA A 64 -14.41 -18.59 -9.46
CA ALA A 64 -13.67 -17.65 -10.31
C ALA A 64 -14.17 -17.61 -11.77
N GLY A 65 -15.21 -18.37 -12.13
CA GLY A 65 -15.77 -18.42 -13.49
C GLY A 65 -14.88 -19.12 -14.52
N ARG A 66 -13.93 -19.94 -14.08
CA ARG A 66 -12.98 -20.69 -14.96
C ARG A 66 -12.86 -22.17 -14.58
N PRO A 67 -13.99 -22.89 -14.51
CA PRO A 67 -13.97 -24.32 -14.15
C PRO A 67 -13.13 -25.12 -15.14
N GLY A 68 -12.31 -26.04 -14.62
CA GLY A 68 -11.45 -26.92 -15.44
C GLY A 68 -10.30 -26.22 -16.16
N VAL A 69 -9.91 -25.00 -15.75
CA VAL A 69 -8.78 -24.26 -16.35
C VAL A 69 -7.58 -24.29 -15.39
N ILE A 70 -6.41 -24.65 -15.93
CA ILE A 70 -5.10 -24.44 -15.29
C ILE A 70 -4.34 -23.41 -16.10
N THR A 71 -3.62 -22.51 -15.41
CA THR A 71 -2.93 -21.41 -16.05
C THR A 71 -1.41 -21.60 -16.12
N TYR A 72 -0.76 -20.85 -17.00
CA TYR A 72 0.69 -20.67 -17.08
C TYR A 72 0.98 -19.26 -17.63
N SER A 73 2.18 -18.74 -17.41
CA SER A 73 2.68 -17.53 -18.08
C SER A 73 3.76 -17.87 -19.10
N LYS A 74 3.65 -17.32 -20.31
CA LYS A 74 4.68 -17.44 -21.34
C LYS A 74 5.69 -16.31 -21.18
N SER A 75 6.89 -16.64 -20.67
CA SER A 75 7.83 -15.66 -20.13
C SER A 75 9.21 -15.76 -20.78
N VAL A 76 9.98 -14.66 -20.70
CA VAL A 76 11.44 -14.71 -20.83
C VAL A 76 12.09 -14.35 -19.49
N PHE A 77 13.17 -15.07 -19.14
CA PHE A 77 13.90 -14.86 -17.90
C PHE A 77 15.17 -14.05 -18.18
N ILE A 78 15.29 -12.89 -17.55
CA ILE A 78 16.40 -11.94 -17.74
C ILE A 78 17.24 -11.90 -16.45
N PRO A 79 18.42 -12.54 -16.42
CA PRO A 79 19.29 -12.57 -15.23
C PRO A 79 20.13 -11.30 -15.15
N LEU A 80 19.52 -10.18 -14.77
CA LEU A 80 20.10 -8.84 -14.84
C LEU A 80 21.49 -8.73 -14.20
N THR A 81 21.71 -9.36 -13.04
CA THR A 81 23.02 -9.58 -12.45
C THR A 81 23.05 -10.90 -11.69
N ARG A 82 24.17 -11.58 -11.78
CA ARG A 82 24.44 -12.81 -11.03
C ARG A 82 25.31 -12.58 -9.79
N LEU A 83 25.52 -11.33 -9.41
CA LEU A 83 26.12 -10.94 -8.14
C LEU A 83 25.02 -10.82 -7.09
N CYS A 84 25.34 -11.17 -5.86
CA CYS A 84 24.39 -11.12 -4.75
C CYS A 84 25.15 -10.87 -3.44
N ARG A 85 24.52 -10.21 -2.48
CA ARG A 85 25.12 -10.10 -1.15
C ARG A 85 24.91 -11.36 -0.31
N ASP A 86 23.87 -12.15 -0.58
CA ASP A 86 23.59 -13.42 0.08
C ASP A 86 24.55 -14.55 -0.29
N LYS A 87 24.53 -15.61 0.53
CA LYS A 87 25.38 -16.82 0.39
C LYS A 87 24.57 -18.09 0.59
N CYS A 88 23.40 -18.18 -0.04
CA CYS A 88 22.57 -19.37 0.09
C CYS A 88 23.30 -20.64 -0.36
N HIS A 89 23.35 -21.66 0.48
CA HIS A 89 24.18 -22.85 0.29
C HIS A 89 23.71 -23.75 -0.85
N TYR A 90 22.51 -23.57 -1.37
CA TYR A 90 21.92 -24.33 -2.50
C TYR A 90 21.93 -23.56 -3.83
N CYS A 91 22.30 -22.27 -3.82
CA CYS A 91 22.14 -21.40 -4.97
C CYS A 91 23.26 -21.59 -6.00
N THR A 92 22.90 -21.86 -7.26
CA THR A 92 23.82 -21.90 -8.41
C THR A 92 23.72 -20.66 -9.29
N PHE A 93 22.70 -19.84 -9.08
CA PHE A 93 22.50 -18.59 -9.83
C PHE A 93 23.63 -17.60 -9.56
N VAL A 94 24.07 -17.50 -8.31
CA VAL A 94 25.03 -16.49 -7.85
C VAL A 94 26.46 -16.87 -8.25
N THR A 95 27.22 -15.86 -8.67
CA THR A 95 28.65 -15.99 -9.00
C THR A 95 29.47 -14.88 -8.35
N VAL A 96 30.77 -14.81 -8.67
CA VAL A 96 31.68 -13.78 -8.14
C VAL A 96 32.28 -12.95 -9.27
N PRO A 97 32.65 -11.66 -9.02
CA PRO A 97 33.17 -10.76 -10.06
C PRO A 97 34.31 -11.35 -10.90
N GLY A 98 35.25 -12.06 -10.26
CA GLY A 98 36.37 -12.69 -10.96
C GLY A 98 35.98 -13.80 -11.95
N LYS A 99 34.86 -14.52 -11.71
CA LYS A 99 34.32 -15.50 -12.66
C LYS A 99 33.64 -14.80 -13.85
N LEU A 100 32.87 -13.75 -13.59
CA LEU A 100 32.23 -12.96 -14.65
C LEU A 100 33.27 -12.35 -15.61
N ARG A 101 34.29 -11.71 -15.09
CA ARG A 101 35.38 -11.15 -15.91
C ARG A 101 36.09 -12.20 -16.76
N ARG A 102 36.38 -13.38 -16.21
CA ARG A 102 37.01 -14.51 -16.98
C ARG A 102 36.11 -15.04 -18.08
N ALA A 103 34.81 -14.98 -17.87
CA ALA A 103 33.81 -15.39 -18.87
C ALA A 103 33.50 -14.30 -19.90
N GLY A 104 34.08 -13.09 -19.76
CA GLY A 104 33.80 -11.95 -20.62
C GLY A 104 32.46 -11.26 -20.37
N HIS A 105 31.84 -11.50 -19.21
CA HIS A 105 30.58 -10.87 -18.83
C HIS A 105 30.78 -9.64 -17.96
N GLY A 106 29.86 -8.67 -18.10
CA GLY A 106 29.75 -7.52 -17.19
C GLY A 106 29.29 -7.90 -15.80
N MET A 107 29.38 -6.97 -14.86
CA MET A 107 28.82 -7.15 -13.49
C MET A 107 27.28 -7.18 -13.53
N TYR A 108 26.71 -6.42 -14.44
CA TYR A 108 25.32 -6.44 -14.84
C TYR A 108 25.22 -6.71 -16.34
N MET A 109 24.11 -7.22 -16.82
CA MET A 109 23.79 -7.21 -18.25
C MET A 109 23.71 -5.76 -18.73
N SER A 110 24.22 -5.49 -19.92
CA SER A 110 24.02 -4.17 -20.54
C SER A 110 22.56 -3.99 -20.99
N PRO A 111 22.11 -2.75 -21.19
CA PRO A 111 20.78 -2.49 -21.71
C PRO A 111 20.47 -3.21 -23.03
N ASP A 112 21.46 -3.31 -23.93
CA ASP A 112 21.28 -4.00 -25.21
C ASP A 112 21.10 -5.51 -25.05
N GLU A 113 21.84 -6.14 -24.12
CA GLU A 113 21.66 -7.57 -23.80
C GLU A 113 20.28 -7.85 -23.19
N VAL A 114 19.80 -6.98 -22.30
CA VAL A 114 18.47 -7.09 -21.71
C VAL A 114 17.38 -7.00 -22.79
N LEU A 115 17.48 -5.99 -23.66
CA LEU A 115 16.50 -5.75 -24.69
C LEU A 115 16.53 -6.77 -25.83
N ASP A 116 17.70 -7.36 -26.13
CA ASP A 116 17.77 -8.46 -27.13
C ASP A 116 16.94 -9.66 -26.67
N ILE A 117 17.06 -10.05 -25.40
CA ILE A 117 16.24 -11.13 -24.85
C ILE A 117 14.76 -10.75 -24.87
N ALA A 118 14.41 -9.53 -24.46
CA ALA A 118 13.04 -9.08 -24.39
C ALA A 118 12.39 -9.02 -25.79
N ARG A 119 13.07 -8.46 -26.82
CA ARG A 119 12.59 -8.41 -28.20
C ARG A 119 12.37 -9.82 -28.78
N ARG A 120 13.33 -10.71 -28.61
CA ARG A 120 13.19 -12.11 -29.04
C ARG A 120 12.05 -12.84 -28.33
N GLY A 121 11.83 -12.53 -27.07
CA GLY A 121 10.68 -13.01 -26.32
C GLY A 121 9.37 -12.53 -26.91
N ALA A 122 9.26 -11.23 -27.22
CA ALA A 122 8.08 -10.65 -27.85
C ALA A 122 7.80 -11.26 -29.23
N GLU A 123 8.85 -11.49 -30.05
CA GLU A 123 8.74 -12.18 -31.36
C GLU A 123 8.18 -13.61 -31.23
N LEU A 124 8.49 -14.30 -30.12
CA LEU A 124 7.96 -15.62 -29.81
C LEU A 124 6.57 -15.59 -29.16
N GLY A 125 5.99 -14.38 -28.98
CA GLY A 125 4.67 -14.17 -28.39
C GLY A 125 4.65 -14.33 -26.85
N CYS A 126 5.79 -14.17 -26.18
CA CYS A 126 5.80 -13.99 -24.73
C CYS A 126 5.11 -12.68 -24.37
N LYS A 127 4.50 -12.64 -23.17
CA LYS A 127 3.84 -11.43 -22.64
C LYS A 127 4.50 -10.93 -21.37
N GLU A 128 5.44 -11.69 -20.83
CA GLU A 128 6.14 -11.40 -19.59
C GLU A 128 7.65 -11.37 -19.79
N ALA A 129 8.32 -10.38 -19.17
CA ALA A 129 9.75 -10.35 -18.94
C ALA A 129 10.02 -10.45 -17.42
N LEU A 130 10.45 -11.63 -16.98
CA LEU A 130 10.81 -11.86 -15.59
C LEU A 130 12.26 -11.41 -15.38
N ILE A 131 12.43 -10.30 -14.66
CA ILE A 131 13.75 -9.79 -14.28
C ILE A 131 14.15 -10.43 -12.95
N THR A 132 15.13 -11.33 -13.03
CA THR A 132 15.68 -12.01 -11.87
C THR A 132 17.12 -11.55 -11.61
N LEU A 133 17.50 -11.39 -10.36
CA LEU A 133 18.82 -10.89 -10.01
C LEU A 133 19.23 -11.32 -8.60
N GLY A 134 20.51 -11.12 -8.27
CA GLY A 134 20.98 -11.24 -6.90
C GLY A 134 20.63 -10.00 -6.09
N ASP A 135 20.37 -10.19 -4.81
CA ASP A 135 19.96 -9.13 -3.89
C ASP A 135 21.11 -8.16 -3.59
N LYS A 136 20.90 -6.88 -3.73
CA LYS A 136 21.77 -5.73 -3.40
C LYS A 136 23.27 -6.03 -3.54
N PRO A 137 23.74 -6.38 -4.74
CA PRO A 137 25.14 -6.81 -4.93
C PRO A 137 26.14 -5.68 -4.61
N GLU A 138 25.76 -4.42 -4.75
CA GLU A 138 26.56 -3.25 -4.41
C GLU A 138 26.95 -3.17 -2.94
N ASP A 139 26.16 -3.74 -2.04
CA ASP A 139 26.47 -3.78 -0.60
C ASP A 139 27.63 -4.72 -0.25
N ARG A 140 27.95 -5.66 -1.14
CA ARG A 140 28.98 -6.67 -0.94
C ARG A 140 30.16 -6.53 -1.90
N TRP A 141 29.88 -6.13 -3.13
CA TRP A 141 30.84 -6.16 -4.22
C TRP A 141 31.16 -4.74 -4.71
N PRO A 142 32.37 -4.20 -4.41
CA PRO A 142 32.77 -2.88 -4.92
C PRO A 142 32.65 -2.77 -6.45
N GLU A 143 32.90 -3.86 -7.17
CA GLU A 143 32.77 -3.87 -8.64
C GLU A 143 31.33 -3.66 -9.13
N ALA A 144 30.33 -4.07 -8.34
CA ALA A 144 28.95 -3.76 -8.64
C ALA A 144 28.65 -2.28 -8.43
N ARG A 145 29.15 -1.68 -7.34
CA ARG A 145 29.05 -0.25 -7.08
C ARG A 145 29.73 0.58 -8.17
N GLU A 146 30.97 0.23 -8.50
CA GLU A 146 31.72 0.90 -9.57
C GLU A 146 31.00 0.85 -10.92
N TRP A 147 30.34 -0.26 -11.23
CA TRP A 147 29.57 -0.39 -12.46
C TRP A 147 28.35 0.55 -12.46
N LEU A 148 27.60 0.59 -11.35
CA LEU A 148 26.43 1.46 -11.19
C LEU A 148 26.83 2.95 -11.30
N ASP A 149 27.88 3.36 -10.59
CA ASP A 149 28.41 4.73 -10.63
C ASP A 149 28.85 5.14 -12.05
N ALA A 150 29.53 4.23 -12.77
CA ALA A 150 29.96 4.48 -14.14
C ALA A 150 28.79 4.63 -15.14
N HIS A 151 27.62 4.08 -14.81
CA HIS A 151 26.42 4.15 -15.66
C HIS A 151 25.37 5.13 -15.13
N GLY A 152 25.65 5.85 -14.04
CA GLY A 152 24.78 6.89 -13.50
C GLY A 152 23.56 6.36 -12.74
N TYR A 153 23.65 5.16 -12.15
CA TYR A 153 22.58 4.58 -11.33
C TYR A 153 22.92 4.62 -9.84
N ASP A 154 21.98 5.12 -9.04
CA ASP A 154 22.15 5.23 -7.59
C ASP A 154 22.29 3.86 -6.92
N ASP A 155 21.53 2.87 -7.37
CA ASP A 155 21.48 1.52 -6.85
C ASP A 155 21.03 0.51 -7.93
N THR A 156 21.09 -0.78 -7.61
CA THR A 156 20.62 -1.85 -8.49
C THR A 156 19.14 -1.68 -8.84
N LEU A 157 18.29 -1.20 -7.93
CA LEU A 157 16.86 -1.02 -8.19
C LEU A 157 16.58 0.12 -9.17
N ALA A 158 17.41 1.17 -9.19
CA ALA A 158 17.34 2.22 -10.21
C ALA A 158 17.60 1.64 -11.60
N TYR A 159 18.56 0.71 -11.71
CA TYR A 159 18.84 0.02 -12.98
C TYR A 159 17.71 -0.93 -13.38
N VAL A 160 17.18 -1.72 -12.44
CA VAL A 160 15.98 -2.56 -12.64
C VAL A 160 14.81 -1.72 -13.19
N ARG A 161 14.54 -0.58 -12.56
CA ARG A 161 13.47 0.32 -12.98
C ARG A 161 13.67 0.86 -14.39
N ALA A 162 14.89 1.30 -14.71
CA ALA A 162 15.21 1.80 -16.05
C ALA A 162 15.01 0.72 -17.11
N MET A 163 15.41 -0.52 -16.85
CA MET A 163 15.19 -1.64 -17.76
C MET A 163 13.73 -2.02 -17.90
N ALA A 164 12.97 -2.00 -16.82
CA ALA A 164 11.53 -2.25 -16.85
C ALA A 164 10.78 -1.25 -17.75
N ILE A 165 11.10 0.04 -17.64
CA ILE A 165 10.53 1.09 -18.51
C ILE A 165 10.87 0.80 -19.99
N ARG A 166 12.13 0.55 -20.29
CA ARG A 166 12.55 0.26 -21.66
C ARG A 166 11.90 -1.00 -22.24
N ILE A 167 11.70 -2.04 -21.42
CA ILE A 167 11.00 -3.26 -21.83
C ILE A 167 9.54 -2.93 -22.20
N LEU A 168 8.83 -2.15 -21.37
CA LEU A 168 7.46 -1.71 -21.66
C LEU A 168 7.37 -0.92 -22.96
N GLU A 169 8.30 0.04 -23.15
CA GLU A 169 8.26 0.94 -24.31
C GLU A 169 8.72 0.28 -25.61
N GLU A 170 9.76 -0.53 -25.56
CA GLU A 170 10.40 -1.07 -26.74
C GLU A 170 9.84 -2.43 -27.19
N THR A 171 9.24 -3.20 -26.28
CA THR A 171 8.79 -4.56 -26.57
C THR A 171 7.32 -4.82 -26.29
N GLY A 172 6.76 -4.14 -25.28
CA GLY A 172 5.41 -4.36 -24.79
C GLY A 172 5.27 -5.56 -23.85
N LEU A 173 6.37 -6.23 -23.48
CA LEU A 173 6.35 -7.24 -22.44
C LEU A 173 6.06 -6.58 -21.10
N LEU A 174 5.31 -7.26 -20.23
CA LEU A 174 5.05 -6.82 -18.87
C LEU A 174 6.20 -7.27 -17.96
N PRO A 175 6.89 -6.36 -17.26
CA PRO A 175 7.92 -6.74 -16.30
C PRO A 175 7.32 -7.42 -15.07
N HIS A 176 7.88 -8.59 -14.70
CA HIS A 176 7.74 -9.18 -13.36
C HIS A 176 9.09 -9.09 -12.66
N LEU A 177 9.14 -8.47 -11.48
CA LEU A 177 10.40 -8.17 -10.81
C LEU A 177 10.64 -9.08 -9.60
N ASN A 178 11.79 -9.74 -9.59
CA ASN A 178 12.26 -10.53 -8.45
C ASN A 178 13.60 -9.98 -7.91
N PRO A 179 13.61 -8.76 -7.34
CA PRO A 179 14.83 -8.06 -6.94
C PRO A 179 15.33 -8.41 -5.53
N GLY A 180 14.67 -9.32 -4.83
CA GLY A 180 14.99 -9.69 -3.45
C GLY A 180 14.22 -8.86 -2.41
N VAL A 181 14.88 -8.46 -1.34
CA VAL A 181 14.27 -7.72 -0.23
C VAL A 181 14.03 -6.26 -0.61
N LEU A 182 12.78 -5.84 -0.50
CA LEU A 182 12.33 -4.49 -0.81
C LEU A 182 11.81 -3.77 0.43
N SER A 183 12.11 -2.48 0.54
CA SER A 183 11.46 -1.58 1.48
C SER A 183 10.12 -1.08 0.92
N TRP A 184 9.31 -0.49 1.79
CA TRP A 184 8.07 0.17 1.36
C TRP A 184 8.36 1.25 0.28
N THR A 185 9.46 2.00 0.41
CA THR A 185 9.87 3.00 -0.58
C THR A 185 10.24 2.37 -1.93
N ASP A 186 10.91 1.21 -1.91
CA ASP A 186 11.25 0.49 -3.13
C ASP A 186 10.00 0.02 -3.86
N PHE A 187 8.97 -0.44 -3.14
CA PHE A 187 7.68 -0.75 -3.74
C PHE A 187 7.05 0.46 -4.43
N GLN A 188 7.12 1.66 -3.83
CA GLN A 188 6.60 2.88 -4.48
C GLN A 188 7.37 3.25 -5.75
N ARG A 189 8.69 2.98 -5.81
CA ARG A 189 9.52 3.22 -7.00
C ARG A 189 9.24 2.23 -8.13
N LEU A 190 8.95 0.97 -7.79
CA LEU A 190 8.86 -0.13 -8.76
C LEU A 190 7.43 -0.44 -9.20
N LYS A 191 6.42 -0.19 -8.37
CA LYS A 191 5.01 -0.42 -8.71
C LYS A 191 4.58 0.26 -10.03
N PRO A 192 5.02 1.49 -10.34
CA PRO A 192 4.66 2.14 -11.59
C PRO A 192 5.21 1.47 -12.86
N VAL A 193 6.20 0.61 -12.73
CA VAL A 193 6.89 -0.01 -13.88
C VAL A 193 6.74 -1.53 -13.94
N ALA A 194 6.08 -2.15 -12.96
CA ALA A 194 5.87 -3.60 -12.92
C ALA A 194 4.49 -3.92 -12.33
N PRO A 195 3.62 -4.62 -13.07
CA PRO A 195 2.28 -4.98 -12.60
C PRO A 195 2.30 -6.08 -11.54
N SER A 196 3.42 -6.77 -11.36
CA SER A 196 3.61 -7.76 -10.33
C SER A 196 5.09 -7.90 -9.93
N MET A 197 5.33 -8.35 -8.70
CA MET A 197 6.66 -8.60 -8.17
C MET A 197 6.67 -9.90 -7.37
N GLY A 198 7.85 -10.40 -7.02
CA GLY A 198 7.95 -11.64 -6.26
C GLY A 198 9.21 -11.73 -5.41
N MET A 199 9.10 -12.53 -4.37
CA MET A 199 10.22 -12.98 -3.53
C MET A 199 9.77 -14.23 -2.76
N MET A 200 10.51 -15.31 -2.87
CA MET A 200 10.22 -16.56 -2.14
C MET A 200 10.45 -16.38 -0.64
N LEU A 201 9.45 -16.65 0.20
CA LEU A 201 9.66 -16.76 1.65
C LEU A 201 10.63 -17.91 1.98
N GLU A 202 10.49 -19.00 1.29
CA GLU A 202 11.22 -20.28 1.40
C GLU A 202 10.90 -21.02 2.69
N THR A 203 11.07 -20.43 3.86
CA THR A 203 10.77 -21.03 5.16
C THR A 203 10.69 -19.98 6.25
N THR A 204 9.95 -20.27 7.32
CA THR A 204 9.97 -19.47 8.57
C THR A 204 10.89 -20.08 9.64
N ALA A 205 11.58 -21.18 9.34
CA ALA A 205 12.48 -21.86 10.27
C ALA A 205 13.75 -21.03 10.54
N THR A 206 13.74 -20.23 11.58
CA THR A 206 14.85 -19.32 11.94
C THR A 206 16.18 -20.05 12.13
N ARG A 207 16.18 -21.30 12.63
CA ARG A 207 17.41 -22.09 12.79
C ARG A 207 18.15 -22.33 11.47
N LEU A 208 17.44 -22.45 10.35
CA LEU A 208 18.05 -22.67 9.03
C LEU A 208 18.85 -21.45 8.54
N TRP A 209 18.56 -20.29 9.10
CA TRP A 209 19.30 -19.05 8.86
C TRP A 209 20.36 -18.76 9.93
N SER A 210 20.02 -18.97 11.21
CA SER A 210 20.89 -18.56 12.34
C SER A 210 21.98 -19.56 12.67
N GLU A 211 21.76 -20.87 12.44
CA GLU A 211 22.72 -21.90 12.82
C GLU A 211 23.85 -22.02 11.79
N PRO A 212 25.13 -22.12 12.25
CA PRO A 212 26.27 -22.38 11.36
C PRO A 212 26.09 -23.65 10.54
N GLY A 213 26.23 -23.54 9.23
CA GLY A 213 26.02 -24.62 8.28
C GLY A 213 24.59 -24.76 7.76
N GLY A 214 23.65 -24.01 8.27
CA GLY A 214 22.29 -23.89 7.75
C GLY A 214 22.27 -23.39 6.29
N PRO A 215 21.23 -23.74 5.51
CA PRO A 215 21.14 -23.39 4.09
C PRO A 215 21.15 -21.88 3.82
N HIS A 216 20.73 -21.08 4.76
CA HIS A 216 20.65 -19.62 4.70
C HIS A 216 21.73 -18.91 5.55
N HIS A 217 22.62 -19.66 6.21
CA HIS A 217 23.62 -19.05 7.08
C HIS A 217 24.57 -18.11 6.31
N GLY A 218 24.70 -16.88 6.78
CA GLY A 218 25.47 -15.82 6.13
C GLY A 218 24.76 -15.11 4.98
N SER A 219 23.44 -15.22 4.91
CA SER A 219 22.54 -14.57 3.96
C SER A 219 21.60 -13.64 4.72
N PRO A 220 21.92 -12.33 4.84
CA PRO A 220 21.12 -11.40 5.65
C PRO A 220 19.67 -11.28 5.18
N ASP A 221 19.44 -11.37 3.86
CA ASP A 221 18.10 -11.22 3.29
C ASP A 221 17.25 -12.50 3.37
N LYS A 222 17.82 -13.57 3.95
CA LYS A 222 17.10 -14.84 4.16
C LYS A 222 16.55 -15.00 5.57
N GLU A 223 16.68 -14.00 6.41
CA GLU A 223 16.03 -14.00 7.72
C GLU A 223 14.51 -14.02 7.54
N PRO A 224 13.79 -15.00 8.16
CA PRO A 224 12.35 -15.15 7.93
C PRO A 224 11.53 -13.90 8.26
N ALA A 225 11.87 -13.18 9.34
CA ALA A 225 11.16 -11.98 9.73
C ALA A 225 11.31 -10.85 8.72
N VAL A 226 12.51 -10.69 8.11
CA VAL A 226 12.75 -9.73 7.02
C VAL A 226 11.88 -10.06 5.82
N ARG A 227 11.81 -11.33 5.43
CA ARG A 227 11.01 -11.77 4.28
C ARG A 227 9.50 -11.64 4.49
N LEU A 228 9.01 -12.00 5.68
CA LEU A 228 7.60 -11.82 6.03
C LEU A 228 7.21 -10.34 5.95
N ARG A 229 8.08 -9.46 6.43
CA ARG A 229 7.87 -8.03 6.34
C ARG A 229 7.76 -7.54 4.88
N VAL A 230 8.63 -8.04 3.97
CA VAL A 230 8.54 -7.67 2.54
C VAL A 230 7.16 -8.04 1.97
N LEU A 231 6.64 -9.22 2.32
CA LEU A 231 5.31 -9.66 1.90
C LEU A 231 4.20 -8.74 2.44
N GLU A 232 4.33 -8.27 3.67
CA GLU A 232 3.40 -7.33 4.27
C GLU A 232 3.49 -5.95 3.60
N ASP A 233 4.70 -5.45 3.36
CA ASP A 233 4.92 -4.15 2.70
C ASP A 233 4.45 -4.18 1.23
N ALA A 234 4.56 -5.33 0.54
CA ALA A 234 3.94 -5.54 -0.77
C ALA A 234 2.42 -5.40 -0.71
N GLY A 235 1.79 -6.07 0.26
CA GLY A 235 0.36 -5.98 0.49
C GLY A 235 -0.12 -4.57 0.84
N ARG A 236 0.60 -3.89 1.72
CA ARG A 236 0.35 -2.47 2.07
C ARG A 236 0.48 -1.53 0.88
N SER A 237 1.41 -1.83 -0.02
CA SER A 237 1.61 -1.06 -1.24
C SER A 237 0.64 -1.46 -2.35
N SER A 238 -0.26 -2.42 -2.09
CA SER A 238 -1.18 -2.99 -3.08
C SER A 238 -0.44 -3.44 -4.34
N VAL A 239 0.62 -4.25 -4.15
CA VAL A 239 1.38 -4.87 -5.23
C VAL A 239 1.01 -6.35 -5.30
N PRO A 240 0.51 -6.86 -6.44
CA PRO A 240 0.33 -8.29 -6.65
C PRO A 240 1.67 -9.00 -6.50
N PHE A 241 1.79 -9.89 -5.51
CA PHE A 241 3.08 -10.40 -5.09
C PHE A 241 3.13 -11.92 -5.08
N THR A 242 4.14 -12.48 -5.73
CA THR A 242 4.43 -13.91 -5.77
C THR A 242 5.36 -14.30 -4.62
N SER A 243 5.02 -15.38 -3.90
CA SER A 243 5.88 -15.95 -2.87
C SER A 243 5.76 -17.47 -2.83
N GLY A 244 6.43 -18.12 -1.90
CA GLY A 244 6.36 -19.58 -1.80
C GLY A 244 7.36 -20.19 -0.85
N LEU A 245 7.35 -21.52 -0.83
CA LEU A 245 8.22 -22.35 -0.01
C LEU A 245 9.21 -23.15 -0.85
N LEU A 246 10.40 -23.38 -0.29
CA LEU A 246 11.39 -24.31 -0.83
C LEU A 246 11.48 -25.53 0.10
N LEU A 247 11.03 -26.67 -0.37
CA LEU A 247 10.93 -27.90 0.40
C LEU A 247 12.20 -28.74 0.31
N GLY A 248 12.60 -29.34 1.43
CA GLY A 248 13.72 -30.27 1.48
C GLY A 248 15.08 -29.62 1.75
N ILE A 249 15.10 -28.40 2.25
CA ILE A 249 16.33 -27.68 2.64
C ILE A 249 16.73 -27.95 4.11
N GLY A 250 15.98 -28.80 4.81
CA GLY A 250 16.26 -29.22 6.19
C GLY A 250 15.19 -28.74 7.21
N GLU A 251 14.08 -28.19 6.76
CA GLU A 251 12.93 -27.85 7.59
C GLU A 251 12.20 -29.12 8.08
N THR A 252 11.55 -29.02 9.23
CA THR A 252 10.65 -30.08 9.75
C THR A 252 9.24 -29.90 9.14
N TYR A 253 8.36 -30.90 9.33
CA TYR A 253 6.98 -30.81 8.89
C TYR A 253 6.19 -29.76 9.65
N GLU A 254 6.51 -29.53 10.92
CA GLU A 254 5.94 -28.47 11.75
C GLU A 254 6.36 -27.10 11.20
N GLU A 255 7.66 -26.88 10.97
CA GLU A 255 8.18 -25.63 10.41
C GLU A 255 7.62 -25.35 9.00
N ARG A 256 7.37 -26.40 8.20
CA ARG A 256 6.71 -26.28 6.91
C ARG A 256 5.25 -25.85 7.06
N ALA A 257 4.53 -26.45 8.02
CA ALA A 257 3.17 -26.05 8.35
C ALA A 257 3.11 -24.60 8.86
N GLU A 258 3.99 -24.22 9.80
CA GLU A 258 4.10 -22.84 10.31
C GLU A 258 4.33 -21.84 9.17
N SER A 259 5.19 -22.17 8.21
CA SER A 259 5.46 -21.34 7.03
C SER A 259 4.21 -21.14 6.17
N LEU A 260 3.39 -22.17 5.97
CA LEU A 260 2.11 -22.07 5.24
C LEU A 260 1.11 -21.20 5.99
N PHE A 261 1.04 -21.34 7.32
CA PHE A 261 0.17 -20.50 8.14
C PHE A 261 0.62 -19.03 8.17
N ALA A 262 1.94 -18.78 8.15
CA ALA A 262 2.47 -17.42 8.03
C ALA A 262 2.07 -16.77 6.71
N LEU A 263 2.22 -17.49 5.58
CA LEU A 263 1.76 -17.02 4.27
C LEU A 263 0.24 -16.79 4.21
N ARG A 264 -0.56 -17.69 4.80
CA ARG A 264 -2.00 -17.51 4.91
C ARG A 264 -2.37 -16.25 5.68
N ARG A 265 -1.69 -15.97 6.79
CA ARG A 265 -1.90 -14.78 7.61
C ARG A 265 -1.68 -13.51 6.78
N VAL A 266 -0.55 -13.41 6.09
CA VAL A 266 -0.25 -12.27 5.21
C VAL A 266 -1.26 -12.16 4.07
N SER A 267 -1.58 -13.28 3.40
CA SER A 267 -2.55 -13.30 2.31
C SER A 267 -3.93 -12.80 2.75
N ARG A 268 -4.40 -13.22 3.92
CA ARG A 268 -5.69 -12.79 4.48
C ARG A 268 -5.69 -11.34 4.94
N ALA A 269 -4.57 -10.88 5.50
CA ALA A 269 -4.46 -9.52 6.02
C ALA A 269 -4.47 -8.46 4.92
N TYR A 270 -3.84 -8.75 3.78
CA TYR A 270 -3.57 -7.76 2.75
C TYR A 270 -4.15 -8.10 1.37
N HIS A 271 -4.54 -9.36 1.11
CA HIS A 271 -5.04 -9.84 -0.19
C HIS A 271 -4.07 -9.60 -1.37
N GLY A 272 -2.77 -9.40 -1.09
CA GLY A 272 -1.75 -9.08 -2.09
C GLY A 272 -0.96 -10.29 -2.61
N VAL A 273 -1.06 -11.46 -1.95
CA VAL A 273 -0.37 -12.67 -2.41
C VAL A 273 -1.15 -13.25 -3.59
N GLN A 274 -0.64 -12.99 -4.81
CA GLN A 274 -1.29 -13.45 -6.04
C GLN A 274 -1.02 -14.92 -6.35
N GLU A 275 0.11 -15.45 -5.89
CA GLU A 275 0.59 -16.78 -6.22
C GLU A 275 1.42 -17.36 -5.08
N LEU A 276 1.19 -18.62 -4.78
CA LEU A 276 1.98 -19.38 -3.84
C LEU A 276 2.70 -20.54 -4.55
N ILE A 277 4.03 -20.44 -4.64
CA ILE A 277 4.89 -21.45 -5.27
C ILE A 277 5.29 -22.51 -4.23
N ILE A 278 5.03 -23.77 -4.53
CA ILE A 278 5.55 -24.91 -3.76
C ILE A 278 6.66 -25.55 -4.57
N GLN A 279 7.90 -25.26 -4.20
CA GLN A 279 9.09 -25.67 -4.95
C GLN A 279 9.86 -26.76 -4.19
N ASN A 280 10.28 -27.80 -4.88
CA ASN A 280 11.11 -28.87 -4.34
C ASN A 280 12.60 -28.57 -4.54
N PHE A 281 13.38 -28.79 -3.48
CA PHE A 281 14.84 -28.73 -3.52
C PHE A 281 15.41 -29.82 -4.41
N ARG A 282 16.42 -29.45 -5.21
CA ARG A 282 17.25 -30.32 -5.99
C ARG A 282 18.72 -30.08 -5.65
N ALA A 283 19.45 -31.14 -5.27
CA ALA A 283 20.88 -31.05 -4.97
C ALA A 283 21.67 -30.70 -6.23
N LYS A 284 22.64 -29.80 -6.10
CA LYS A 284 23.45 -29.32 -7.23
C LYS A 284 24.94 -29.51 -6.93
N PRO A 285 25.74 -30.00 -7.93
CA PRO A 285 27.14 -30.42 -7.68
C PRO A 285 28.05 -29.31 -7.15
N ASP A 286 27.82 -28.05 -7.57
CA ASP A 286 28.71 -26.93 -7.25
C ASP A 286 28.26 -26.13 -6.02
N THR A 287 27.37 -26.68 -5.19
CA THR A 287 26.83 -26.04 -4.00
C THR A 287 27.33 -26.69 -2.70
N ALA A 288 27.21 -25.99 -1.59
CA ALA A 288 27.50 -26.53 -0.27
C ALA A 288 26.54 -27.69 0.09
N MET A 289 25.32 -27.68 -0.45
CA MET A 289 24.28 -28.69 -0.22
C MET A 289 24.30 -29.86 -1.24
N ARG A 290 25.37 -30.03 -2.02
CA ARG A 290 25.51 -31.08 -3.04
C ARG A 290 25.35 -32.53 -2.51
N GLY A 291 25.52 -32.72 -1.21
CA GLY A 291 25.38 -34.05 -0.56
C GLY A 291 24.02 -34.29 0.09
N MET A 292 23.11 -33.30 0.01
CA MET A 292 21.75 -33.47 0.51
C MET A 292 20.90 -34.26 -0.48
N PRO A 293 19.94 -35.10 -0.01
CA PRO A 293 19.00 -35.73 -0.91
C PRO A 293 18.10 -34.73 -1.58
N ASP A 294 17.64 -35.07 -2.79
CA ASP A 294 16.55 -34.36 -3.43
C ASP A 294 15.25 -34.49 -2.61
N ALA A 295 14.40 -33.47 -2.62
CA ALA A 295 13.08 -33.57 -2.02
C ALA A 295 12.25 -34.66 -2.74
N GLU A 296 11.60 -35.53 -1.96
CA GLU A 296 10.78 -36.62 -2.50
C GLU A 296 9.49 -36.05 -3.15
N LEU A 297 9.05 -36.72 -4.23
CA LEU A 297 7.83 -36.30 -4.92
C LEU A 297 6.58 -36.40 -4.03
N ASP A 298 6.50 -37.42 -3.18
CA ASP A 298 5.37 -37.56 -2.24
C ASP A 298 5.32 -36.42 -1.23
N ASP A 299 6.47 -35.89 -0.81
CA ASP A 299 6.55 -34.71 0.05
C ASP A 299 6.04 -33.47 -0.67
N LEU A 300 6.41 -33.29 -1.93
CA LEU A 300 5.92 -32.18 -2.76
C LEU A 300 4.41 -32.27 -2.95
N VAL A 301 3.90 -33.44 -3.31
CA VAL A 301 2.45 -33.68 -3.52
C VAL A 301 1.64 -33.42 -2.24
N ALA A 302 2.13 -33.93 -1.10
CA ALA A 302 1.51 -33.68 0.20
C ALA A 302 1.54 -32.19 0.57
N ALA A 303 2.66 -31.49 0.32
CA ALA A 303 2.80 -30.07 0.61
C ALA A 303 1.87 -29.21 -0.24
N VAL A 304 1.72 -29.49 -1.54
CA VAL A 304 0.76 -28.84 -2.42
C VAL A 304 -0.67 -29.04 -1.90
N ALA A 305 -1.04 -30.27 -1.54
CA ALA A 305 -2.38 -30.56 -1.05
C ALA A 305 -2.68 -29.87 0.28
N VAL A 306 -1.75 -29.86 1.22
CA VAL A 306 -1.88 -29.16 2.51
C VAL A 306 -1.92 -27.66 2.31
N ALA A 307 -1.08 -27.12 1.41
CA ALA A 307 -1.11 -25.70 1.06
C ALA A 307 -2.50 -25.28 0.52
N ARG A 308 -3.10 -26.09 -0.38
CA ARG A 308 -4.48 -25.85 -0.87
C ARG A 308 -5.50 -25.81 0.26
N LEU A 309 -5.42 -26.75 1.19
CA LEU A 309 -6.36 -26.82 2.32
C LEU A 309 -6.20 -25.63 3.29
N ILE A 310 -4.97 -25.19 3.50
CA ILE A 310 -4.68 -24.04 4.39
C ILE A 310 -5.06 -22.72 3.72
N MET A 311 -4.66 -22.51 2.48
CA MET A 311 -4.88 -21.26 1.75
C MET A 311 -6.33 -21.08 1.29
N GLY A 312 -7.01 -22.18 1.02
CA GLY A 312 -8.41 -22.21 0.62
C GLY A 312 -8.64 -22.19 -0.90
N PRO A 313 -9.92 -22.08 -1.32
CA PRO A 313 -10.31 -22.24 -2.72
C PRO A 313 -9.85 -21.08 -3.64
N SER A 314 -9.80 -19.87 -3.14
CA SER A 314 -9.47 -18.67 -3.93
C SER A 314 -7.96 -18.43 -4.13
N ALA A 315 -7.09 -19.22 -3.46
CA ALA A 315 -5.65 -19.07 -3.62
C ALA A 315 -5.17 -19.66 -4.95
N CYS A 316 -4.19 -19.03 -5.58
CA CYS A 316 -3.47 -19.60 -6.72
C CYS A 316 -2.23 -20.35 -6.21
N LEU A 317 -2.15 -21.64 -6.56
CA LEU A 317 -1.06 -22.53 -6.16
C LEU A 317 -0.30 -23.01 -7.38
N GLN A 318 1.00 -22.80 -7.37
CA GLN A 318 1.89 -23.14 -8.45
C GLN A 318 2.95 -24.17 -8.01
N ALA A 319 3.26 -25.10 -8.90
CA ALA A 319 4.45 -25.95 -8.78
C ALA A 319 5.25 -25.90 -10.10
N PRO A 320 6.59 -25.67 -10.06
CA PRO A 320 7.40 -25.57 -11.26
C PRO A 320 7.42 -26.87 -12.06
N PRO A 321 7.00 -26.89 -13.34
CA PRO A 321 6.86 -28.11 -14.11
C PRO A 321 8.22 -28.75 -14.48
N ASN A 322 9.29 -27.98 -14.60
CA ASN A 322 10.63 -28.47 -14.91
C ASN A 322 11.31 -29.20 -13.74
N LEU A 323 10.80 -29.09 -12.52
CA LEU A 323 11.36 -29.74 -11.33
C LEU A 323 10.72 -31.10 -11.03
N VAL A 324 9.74 -31.52 -11.84
CA VAL A 324 9.15 -32.85 -11.82
C VAL A 324 9.43 -33.59 -13.13
N ASP A 325 9.62 -34.89 -13.10
CA ASP A 325 10.06 -35.62 -14.32
C ASP A 325 8.88 -35.85 -15.29
N ALA A 326 7.87 -36.61 -14.90
CA ALA A 326 6.71 -36.86 -15.78
C ALA A 326 5.38 -36.94 -15.06
N GLU A 327 5.36 -36.66 -13.77
CA GLU A 327 4.21 -36.92 -12.89
C GLU A 327 3.36 -35.69 -12.64
N TYR A 328 3.14 -34.88 -13.68
CA TYR A 328 2.32 -33.65 -13.65
C TYR A 328 0.92 -33.89 -13.09
N GLU A 329 0.30 -35.01 -13.45
CA GLU A 329 -1.05 -35.37 -13.03
C GLU A 329 -1.19 -35.42 -11.50
N ARG A 330 -0.15 -35.88 -10.80
CA ARG A 330 -0.16 -35.92 -9.33
C ARG A 330 -0.23 -34.54 -8.69
N LEU A 331 0.46 -33.57 -9.28
CA LEU A 331 0.40 -32.17 -8.80
C LEU A 331 -0.95 -31.54 -9.09
N ILE A 332 -1.52 -31.81 -10.27
CA ILE A 332 -2.87 -31.35 -10.61
C ILE A 332 -3.90 -31.93 -9.62
N ARG A 333 -3.83 -33.23 -9.32
CA ARG A 333 -4.70 -33.89 -8.33
C ARG A 333 -4.48 -33.31 -6.93
N ALA A 334 -3.26 -32.90 -6.59
CA ALA A 334 -2.95 -32.27 -5.31
C ALA A 334 -3.49 -30.84 -5.17
N GLY A 335 -4.01 -30.26 -6.25
CA GLY A 335 -4.74 -29.00 -6.19
C GLY A 335 -3.98 -27.77 -6.66
N ILE A 336 -2.93 -27.90 -7.51
CA ILE A 336 -2.40 -26.74 -8.24
C ILE A 336 -3.44 -26.25 -9.24
N ASP A 337 -3.39 -24.97 -9.58
CA ASP A 337 -4.16 -24.32 -10.62
C ASP A 337 -3.29 -23.45 -11.53
N ASP A 338 -1.97 -23.50 -11.34
CA ASP A 338 -1.00 -22.78 -12.18
C ASP A 338 0.33 -23.55 -12.32
N TRP A 339 0.98 -23.41 -13.48
CA TRP A 339 2.30 -23.97 -13.75
C TRP A 339 3.43 -22.94 -13.66
N GLY A 340 3.11 -21.66 -13.41
CA GLY A 340 4.09 -20.59 -13.35
C GLY A 340 4.59 -20.11 -14.70
N GLY A 341 5.76 -19.48 -14.69
CA GLY A 341 6.41 -19.01 -15.90
C GLY A 341 7.10 -20.14 -16.65
N VAL A 342 6.81 -20.26 -17.96
CA VAL A 342 7.46 -21.22 -18.87
C VAL A 342 8.09 -20.44 -20.02
N SER A 343 9.37 -20.70 -20.30
CA SER A 343 10.08 -19.98 -21.35
C SER A 343 10.33 -20.83 -22.59
N PRO A 344 9.95 -20.34 -23.77
CA PRO A 344 10.34 -20.95 -25.04
C PRO A 344 11.76 -20.55 -25.48
N LEU A 345 12.40 -19.58 -24.82
CA LEU A 345 13.66 -18.97 -25.24
C LEU A 345 14.80 -19.15 -24.24
N THR A 346 14.53 -18.88 -22.97
CA THR A 346 15.54 -18.83 -21.91
C THR A 346 15.49 -20.07 -21.03
N ILE A 347 16.63 -20.44 -20.49
CA ILE A 347 16.70 -21.53 -19.51
C ILE A 347 16.20 -21.06 -18.13
N ASP A 348 15.89 -22.01 -17.25
CA ASP A 348 15.79 -21.74 -15.82
C ASP A 348 17.19 -21.44 -15.27
N HIS A 349 17.46 -20.19 -14.93
CA HIS A 349 18.77 -19.76 -14.44
C HIS A 349 19.08 -20.24 -13.02
N VAL A 350 18.06 -20.69 -12.29
CA VAL A 350 18.21 -21.28 -10.93
C VAL A 350 18.46 -22.78 -11.02
N ASN A 351 17.80 -23.47 -11.96
CA ASN A 351 17.93 -24.91 -12.20
C ASN A 351 18.29 -25.17 -13.67
N PRO A 352 19.49 -24.74 -14.13
CA PRO A 352 19.85 -24.78 -15.55
C PRO A 352 19.97 -26.22 -16.12
N GLU A 353 20.08 -27.23 -15.25
CA GLU A 353 20.07 -28.64 -15.61
C GLU A 353 18.68 -29.23 -15.87
N ARG A 354 17.63 -28.44 -15.62
CA ARG A 354 16.21 -28.81 -15.79
C ARG A 354 15.54 -27.94 -16.86
N PRO A 355 15.49 -28.41 -18.12
CA PRO A 355 14.85 -27.60 -19.18
C PRO A 355 13.34 -27.48 -18.97
N TRP A 356 12.78 -26.38 -19.44
CA TRP A 356 11.33 -26.20 -19.45
C TRP A 356 10.67 -27.25 -20.35
N PRO A 357 9.51 -27.82 -19.96
CA PRO A 357 8.69 -28.59 -20.87
C PRO A 357 8.20 -27.70 -22.02
N ARG A 358 7.92 -28.31 -23.17
CA ARG A 358 7.23 -27.59 -24.23
C ARG A 358 5.78 -27.27 -23.80
N ILE A 359 5.29 -26.13 -24.20
CA ILE A 359 3.93 -25.68 -23.82
C ILE A 359 2.88 -26.67 -24.33
N GLU A 360 3.09 -27.22 -25.53
CA GLU A 360 2.20 -28.25 -26.12
C GLU A 360 2.18 -29.54 -25.24
N GLU A 361 3.32 -29.96 -24.76
CA GLU A 361 3.39 -31.10 -23.86
C GLU A 361 2.67 -30.82 -22.54
N LEU A 362 2.85 -29.64 -22.00
CA LEU A 362 2.17 -29.22 -20.76
C LEU A 362 0.65 -29.17 -20.95
N ALA A 363 0.19 -28.71 -22.15
CA ALA A 363 -1.21 -28.71 -22.52
C ALA A 363 -1.80 -30.13 -22.64
N GLU A 364 -1.07 -31.05 -23.31
CA GLU A 364 -1.47 -32.45 -23.43
C GLU A 364 -1.58 -33.14 -22.07
N ARG A 365 -0.63 -32.89 -21.18
CA ARG A 365 -0.62 -33.44 -19.81
C ARG A 365 -1.76 -32.89 -18.96
N SER A 366 -2.02 -31.59 -19.07
CA SER A 366 -3.15 -30.95 -18.36
C SER A 366 -4.49 -31.51 -18.87
N ALA A 367 -4.64 -31.66 -20.19
CA ALA A 367 -5.84 -32.25 -20.82
C ALA A 367 -6.06 -33.69 -20.39
N ALA A 368 -5.01 -34.51 -20.28
CA ALA A 368 -5.10 -35.87 -19.77
C ALA A 368 -5.62 -35.93 -18.31
N ALA A 369 -5.37 -34.90 -17.53
CA ALA A 369 -5.92 -34.74 -16.19
C ALA A 369 -7.32 -34.08 -16.15
N GLY A 370 -7.91 -33.73 -17.30
CA GLY A 370 -9.24 -33.12 -17.41
C GLY A 370 -9.28 -31.60 -17.34
N PHE A 371 -8.13 -30.94 -17.58
CA PHE A 371 -8.02 -29.48 -17.51
C PHE A 371 -7.55 -28.88 -18.84
N GLU A 372 -8.10 -27.73 -19.18
CA GLU A 372 -7.61 -26.87 -20.26
C GLU A 372 -6.45 -26.02 -19.76
N LEU A 373 -5.34 -25.97 -20.50
CA LEU A 373 -4.23 -25.07 -20.22
C LEU A 373 -4.47 -23.71 -20.89
N ARG A 374 -4.49 -22.64 -20.10
CA ARG A 374 -4.70 -21.27 -20.59
C ARG A 374 -3.54 -20.35 -20.19
N GLU A 375 -3.15 -19.47 -21.07
CA GLU A 375 -2.14 -18.44 -20.78
C GLU A 375 -2.74 -17.34 -19.90
N ARG A 376 -2.01 -16.92 -18.85
CA ARG A 376 -2.24 -15.70 -18.08
C ARG A 376 -1.11 -14.70 -18.29
N LEU A 377 -1.31 -13.46 -17.83
CA LEU A 377 -0.25 -12.46 -17.70
C LEU A 377 0.59 -12.71 -16.43
N CYS A 378 1.68 -11.95 -16.26
CA CYS A 378 2.47 -11.99 -15.01
C CYS A 378 1.67 -11.52 -13.78
N VAL A 379 0.66 -10.72 -13.98
CA VAL A 379 -0.34 -10.35 -12.99
C VAL A 379 -1.59 -11.22 -13.16
N TYR A 380 -2.09 -11.76 -12.05
CA TYR A 380 -3.19 -12.72 -12.07
C TYR A 380 -4.53 -12.10 -12.44
N PRO A 381 -5.46 -12.88 -13.02
CA PRO A 381 -6.72 -12.38 -13.58
C PRO A 381 -7.56 -11.54 -12.60
N GLU A 382 -7.61 -11.92 -11.34
CA GLU A 382 -8.35 -11.17 -10.32
C GLU A 382 -7.79 -9.76 -10.07
N PHE A 383 -6.50 -9.53 -10.23
CA PHE A 383 -5.90 -8.20 -10.12
C PHE A 383 -6.05 -7.40 -11.41
N VAL A 384 -6.02 -8.07 -12.57
CA VAL A 384 -6.32 -7.45 -13.86
C VAL A 384 -7.74 -6.88 -13.87
N THR A 385 -8.73 -7.66 -13.43
CA THR A 385 -10.13 -7.24 -13.40
C THR A 385 -10.44 -6.20 -12.33
N ARG A 386 -9.74 -6.23 -11.18
CA ARG A 386 -9.86 -5.22 -10.13
C ARG A 386 -9.26 -3.87 -10.54
N GLY A 387 -8.13 -3.88 -11.28
CA GLY A 387 -7.41 -2.66 -11.62
C GLY A 387 -6.82 -1.96 -10.40
N GLU A 388 -7.16 -0.69 -10.19
CA GLU A 388 -6.74 0.04 -8.98
C GLU A 388 -7.37 -0.55 -7.70
N PRO A 389 -6.63 -0.56 -6.59
CA PRO A 389 -5.29 0.03 -6.37
C PRO A 389 -4.13 -0.91 -6.73
N TRP A 390 -4.42 -2.11 -7.23
CA TRP A 390 -3.41 -3.15 -7.47
C TRP A 390 -2.51 -2.84 -8.67
N LEU A 391 -3.08 -2.28 -9.71
CA LEU A 391 -2.35 -1.84 -10.90
C LEU A 391 -2.21 -0.32 -10.87
N ASP A 392 -0.99 0.15 -11.06
CA ASP A 392 -0.74 1.58 -11.24
C ASP A 392 -1.42 2.08 -12.51
N PRO A 393 -2.06 3.26 -12.51
CA PRO A 393 -2.73 3.81 -13.69
C PRO A 393 -1.86 3.86 -14.94
N ARG A 394 -0.55 4.07 -14.79
CA ARG A 394 0.42 4.10 -15.91
C ARG A 394 0.59 2.75 -16.60
N LEU A 395 0.36 1.65 -15.85
CA LEU A 395 0.45 0.29 -16.38
C LEU A 395 -0.87 -0.23 -16.97
N LEU A 396 -2.00 0.36 -16.60
CA LEU A 396 -3.31 -0.09 -17.09
C LEU A 396 -3.40 -0.20 -18.62
N PRO A 397 -2.89 0.76 -19.44
CA PRO A 397 -2.89 0.62 -20.89
C PRO A 397 -2.07 -0.58 -21.37
N HIS A 398 -0.90 -0.84 -20.77
CA HIS A 398 -0.03 -1.96 -21.10
C HIS A 398 -0.67 -3.31 -20.76
N VAL A 399 -1.25 -3.43 -19.59
CA VAL A 399 -1.93 -4.67 -19.14
C VAL A 399 -3.16 -4.93 -20.01
N ARG A 400 -4.01 -3.91 -20.25
CA ARG A 400 -5.23 -4.03 -21.06
C ARG A 400 -4.96 -4.37 -22.52
N ALA A 401 -3.80 -3.97 -23.05
CA ALA A 401 -3.42 -4.33 -24.43
C ALA A 401 -3.18 -5.83 -24.60
N LEU A 402 -2.86 -6.55 -23.52
CA LEU A 402 -2.52 -7.97 -23.52
C LEU A 402 -3.56 -8.85 -22.84
N ALA A 403 -4.46 -8.29 -22.05
CA ALA A 403 -5.48 -9.01 -21.30
C ALA A 403 -6.77 -9.20 -22.13
N ASP A 404 -7.44 -10.30 -21.87
CA ASP A 404 -8.85 -10.47 -22.21
C ASP A 404 -9.69 -9.67 -21.20
N PRO A 405 -10.55 -8.74 -21.65
CA PRO A 405 -11.25 -7.83 -20.75
C PRO A 405 -12.34 -8.48 -19.88
N GLU A 406 -12.81 -9.66 -20.26
CA GLU A 406 -13.86 -10.37 -19.51
C GLU A 406 -13.27 -11.30 -18.47
N THR A 407 -12.20 -12.00 -18.82
CA THR A 407 -11.63 -13.05 -17.98
C THR A 407 -10.38 -12.60 -17.22
N GLY A 408 -9.72 -11.54 -17.64
CA GLY A 408 -8.41 -11.10 -17.11
C GLY A 408 -7.23 -12.03 -17.50
N LEU A 409 -7.48 -13.11 -18.24
CA LEU A 409 -6.45 -13.98 -18.79
C LEU A 409 -5.69 -13.28 -19.93
N ALA A 410 -4.62 -13.90 -20.41
CA ALA A 410 -3.94 -13.39 -21.59
C ALA A 410 -4.85 -13.53 -22.83
N ASN A 411 -4.97 -12.45 -23.60
CA ASN A 411 -5.66 -12.48 -24.89
C ASN A 411 -4.74 -13.18 -25.93
N PRO A 412 -5.14 -14.31 -26.51
CA PRO A 412 -4.33 -15.04 -27.48
C PRO A 412 -4.10 -14.24 -28.76
N ASP A 413 -4.99 -13.33 -29.12
CA ASP A 413 -4.93 -12.51 -30.31
C ASP A 413 -4.23 -11.16 -30.10
N ALA A 414 -3.78 -10.89 -28.87
CA ALA A 414 -3.10 -9.64 -28.55
C ALA A 414 -1.77 -9.52 -29.28
N VAL A 415 -1.55 -8.38 -29.88
CA VAL A 415 -0.27 -8.02 -30.49
C VAL A 415 0.64 -7.43 -29.43
N VAL A 416 1.72 -8.15 -29.14
CA VAL A 416 2.74 -7.68 -28.20
C VAL A 416 3.56 -6.58 -28.87
N ARG A 417 3.41 -5.35 -28.40
CA ARG A 417 4.12 -4.18 -28.93
C ARG A 417 4.36 -3.15 -27.85
N GLY A 418 5.46 -2.41 -27.96
CA GLY A 418 5.78 -1.32 -27.04
C GLY A 418 4.70 -0.23 -27.04
N LEU A 419 4.42 0.28 -25.89
CA LEU A 419 3.56 1.43 -25.66
C LEU A 419 4.33 2.47 -24.84
N PRO A 420 4.13 3.78 -25.07
CA PRO A 420 4.77 4.82 -24.28
C PRO A 420 4.47 4.65 -22.78
N TRP A 421 5.49 4.84 -21.98
CA TRP A 421 5.37 4.96 -20.53
C TRP A 421 5.89 6.34 -20.13
N GLN A 422 5.07 7.13 -19.44
CA GLN A 422 5.44 8.49 -19.06
C GLN A 422 5.49 8.63 -17.53
N GLU A 423 6.59 9.21 -17.04
CA GLU A 423 6.57 9.83 -15.72
C GLU A 423 5.51 10.92 -15.74
N PRO A 424 4.75 11.14 -14.65
CA PRO A 424 3.91 12.32 -14.53
C PRO A 424 4.76 13.57 -14.76
N ASP A 425 4.28 14.51 -15.59
CA ASP A 425 5.00 15.75 -15.95
C ASP A 425 5.37 16.62 -14.73
N GLU A 426 4.58 16.56 -13.73
CA GLU A 426 4.96 17.05 -12.43
C GLU A 426 5.75 15.94 -11.78
N GLY A 427 7.06 16.07 -11.92
CA GLY A 427 7.90 15.08 -11.36
C GLY A 427 7.29 14.58 -10.09
N PHE A 428 7.06 13.32 -10.05
CA PHE A 428 6.95 12.60 -8.83
C PHE A 428 8.29 12.81 -8.15
N THR A 429 8.68 14.03 -8.19
CA THR A 429 9.56 14.64 -7.28
C THR A 429 8.75 14.55 -6.05
N ALA A 430 8.81 13.46 -5.67
CA ALA A 430 8.84 13.13 -4.33
C ALA A 430 9.86 13.98 -3.67
N ALA A 431 9.91 15.21 -4.17
CA ALA A 431 10.67 16.23 -3.62
C ALA A 431 10.35 16.19 -2.17
N GLY A 432 11.23 15.75 -1.48
CA GLY A 432 11.17 15.74 -0.10
C GLY A 432 10.89 14.46 0.62
N ARG A 433 10.32 13.51 0.00
CA ARG A 433 10.02 12.30 0.74
C ARG A 433 10.98 11.16 0.50
N THR A 434 11.57 11.11 -0.66
CA THR A 434 12.64 10.17 -0.96
C THR A 434 13.76 10.31 0.07
N ASP A 435 14.02 11.53 0.52
CA ASP A 435 15.06 11.83 1.49
C ASP A 435 14.72 11.38 2.91
N LEU A 436 13.45 11.44 3.30
CA LEU A 436 12.99 10.95 4.61
C LEU A 436 13.12 9.42 4.76
N HIS A 437 13.11 8.68 3.66
CA HIS A 437 13.09 7.22 3.69
C HIS A 437 14.33 6.55 3.04
N ARG A 438 15.19 7.30 2.37
CA ARG A 438 16.41 6.76 1.73
C ARG A 438 17.44 6.22 2.72
N THR A 439 17.46 6.76 3.92
CA THR A 439 18.40 6.37 4.97
C THR A 439 17.87 5.29 5.89
N ILE A 440 16.59 4.93 5.75
CA ILE A 440 15.96 3.92 6.60
C ILE A 440 16.09 2.58 5.94
N ASP A 441 17.05 1.79 6.42
CA ASP A 441 17.25 0.42 5.99
C ASP A 441 16.15 -0.51 6.48
N THR A 442 15.92 -1.58 5.73
CA THR A 442 15.14 -2.73 6.16
C THR A 442 15.89 -3.64 7.12
N GLU A 443 17.18 -3.42 7.30
CA GLU A 443 18.00 -4.18 8.26
C GLU A 443 17.59 -3.93 9.71
N GLY A 444 17.64 -4.96 10.52
CA GLY A 444 17.37 -4.88 11.96
C GLY A 444 15.91 -4.87 12.38
N ARG A 445 14.97 -5.15 11.47
CA ARG A 445 13.56 -5.11 11.76
C ARG A 445 12.88 -6.43 11.75
N THR A 446 13.51 -7.27 12.31
CA THR A 446 13.21 -8.66 12.34
C THR A 446 12.17 -9.04 13.37
N HIS A 447 11.85 -8.15 14.26
CA HIS A 447 11.01 -8.48 15.40
C HIS A 447 9.65 -7.79 15.30
N ASP A 448 8.58 -8.56 15.34
CA ASP A 448 7.23 -8.21 15.75
C ASP A 448 6.37 -7.34 14.87
N ARG A 449 6.62 -7.26 13.58
CA ARG A 449 5.79 -6.31 12.86
C ARG A 449 4.34 -6.72 12.78
N ARG A 450 4.05 -8.03 12.75
CA ARG A 450 2.70 -8.44 12.38
C ARG A 450 2.14 -9.65 13.10
N ASP A 451 2.85 -10.17 14.07
CA ASP A 451 2.27 -11.18 14.96
C ASP A 451 1.09 -10.66 15.76
N ASP A 452 1.01 -9.33 15.90
CA ASP A 452 -0.07 -8.62 16.58
C ASP A 452 -1.00 -7.85 15.62
N PHE A 453 -1.01 -8.14 14.31
CA PHE A 453 -1.86 -7.44 13.37
C PHE A 453 -3.34 -7.46 13.80
N ASP A 454 -3.83 -8.62 14.21
CA ASP A 454 -5.18 -8.75 14.73
C ASP A 454 -5.36 -8.04 16.09
N GLU A 455 -4.32 -7.98 16.92
CA GLU A 455 -4.34 -7.20 18.17
C GLU A 455 -4.42 -5.70 17.89
N VAL A 456 -3.68 -5.22 16.88
CA VAL A 456 -3.68 -3.80 16.49
C VAL A 456 -5.00 -3.39 15.85
N TYR A 457 -5.48 -4.15 14.85
CA TYR A 457 -6.64 -3.77 14.05
C TYR A 457 -7.93 -4.47 14.48
N GLY A 458 -7.85 -5.61 15.17
CA GLY A 458 -8.96 -6.43 15.62
C GLY A 458 -9.44 -7.44 14.58
N ASP A 459 -10.50 -8.15 14.92
CA ASP A 459 -11.10 -9.17 14.05
C ASP A 459 -11.80 -8.53 12.85
N TRP A 460 -11.24 -8.74 11.65
CA TRP A 460 -11.76 -8.20 10.40
C TRP A 460 -13.12 -8.77 9.99
N ASP A 461 -13.45 -10.01 10.36
CA ASP A 461 -14.74 -10.62 10.04
C ASP A 461 -15.85 -10.01 10.89
N ALA A 462 -15.60 -9.83 12.19
CA ALA A 462 -16.53 -9.11 13.08
C ALA A 462 -16.73 -7.65 12.64
N LEU A 463 -15.66 -7.00 12.14
CA LEU A 463 -15.75 -5.64 11.61
C LEU A 463 -16.55 -5.55 10.33
N ARG A 464 -16.43 -6.55 9.44
CA ARG A 464 -17.19 -6.63 8.20
C ARG A 464 -18.69 -6.77 8.50
N GLU A 465 -19.04 -7.61 9.48
CA GLU A 465 -20.43 -7.74 9.95
C GLU A 465 -20.95 -6.44 10.57
N ALA A 466 -20.16 -5.78 11.40
CA ALA A 466 -20.53 -4.50 12.03
C ALA A 466 -20.68 -3.36 11.01
N ALA A 467 -19.90 -3.35 9.94
CA ALA A 467 -19.96 -2.33 8.89
C ALA A 467 -21.12 -2.57 7.90
N ALA A 468 -21.55 -3.83 7.70
CA ALA A 468 -22.54 -4.20 6.69
C ALA A 468 -23.88 -3.42 6.79
N PRO A 469 -24.48 -3.16 7.97
CA PRO A 469 -25.70 -2.35 8.07
C PRO A 469 -25.51 -0.91 7.57
N GLY A 470 -24.32 -0.34 7.78
CA GLY A 470 -23.98 0.99 7.31
C GLY A 470 -23.86 1.09 5.78
N MET A 471 -23.66 -0.03 5.09
CA MET A 471 -23.47 -0.10 3.64
C MET A 471 -24.80 -0.25 2.86
N VAL A 472 -25.94 -0.40 3.53
CA VAL A 472 -27.25 -0.54 2.86
C VAL A 472 -27.72 0.83 2.34
N PRO A 473 -28.03 0.98 1.03
CA PRO A 473 -28.53 2.23 0.48
C PRO A 473 -29.86 2.67 1.15
N GLN A 474 -29.92 3.92 1.54
CA GLN A 474 -31.11 4.48 2.16
C GLN A 474 -32.12 4.89 1.10
N ARG A 475 -33.40 4.51 1.28
CA ARG A 475 -34.49 4.97 0.42
C ARG A 475 -34.81 6.44 0.73
N ILE A 476 -34.97 7.25 -0.31
CA ILE A 476 -35.28 8.67 -0.23
C ILE A 476 -36.61 8.91 -0.93
N ASP A 477 -37.59 9.44 -0.19
CA ASP A 477 -38.94 9.69 -0.69
C ASP A 477 -39.19 11.19 -0.99
N THR A 478 -38.19 12.08 -0.76
CA THR A 478 -38.27 13.52 -0.97
C THR A 478 -38.02 13.91 -2.43
N ASP A 479 -38.84 14.81 -2.99
CA ASP A 479 -38.63 15.34 -4.36
C ASP A 479 -37.38 16.24 -4.42
N VAL A 480 -36.38 15.82 -5.19
CA VAL A 480 -35.10 16.55 -5.37
C VAL A 480 -35.32 17.94 -5.97
N ARG A 481 -36.34 18.15 -6.83
CA ARG A 481 -36.66 19.48 -7.41
C ARG A 481 -37.17 20.45 -6.36
N GLU A 482 -38.03 19.96 -5.46
CA GLU A 482 -38.51 20.78 -4.34
C GLU A 482 -37.34 21.15 -3.42
N ALA A 483 -36.47 20.20 -3.10
CA ALA A 483 -35.27 20.46 -2.30
C ALA A 483 -34.31 21.47 -2.97
N LEU A 484 -34.10 21.41 -4.28
CA LEU A 484 -33.31 22.37 -5.04
C LEU A 484 -33.95 23.76 -5.02
N ALA A 485 -35.30 23.88 -5.09
CA ALA A 485 -35.99 25.14 -5.02
C ALA A 485 -35.81 25.79 -3.64
N VAL A 486 -35.89 25.03 -2.55
CA VAL A 486 -35.64 25.51 -1.19
C VAL A 486 -34.17 25.97 -1.05
N ALA A 487 -33.21 25.17 -1.55
CA ALA A 487 -31.79 25.50 -1.50
C ALA A 487 -31.46 26.80 -2.26
N ALA A 488 -32.13 27.05 -3.38
CA ALA A 488 -31.96 28.26 -4.18
C ALA A 488 -32.58 29.51 -3.55
N ASP A 489 -33.69 29.34 -2.82
CA ASP A 489 -34.37 30.44 -2.13
C ASP A 489 -33.63 30.81 -0.83
N ASP A 490 -33.46 29.84 0.05
CA ASP A 490 -32.76 30.01 1.33
C ASP A 490 -32.25 28.66 1.82
N PRO A 491 -30.91 28.33 1.69
CA PRO A 491 -30.35 27.05 2.09
C PRO A 491 -30.47 26.79 3.60
N THR A 492 -30.67 27.82 4.44
CA THR A 492 -30.81 27.62 5.90
C THR A 492 -32.14 26.94 6.26
N ARG A 493 -33.09 26.91 5.34
CA ARG A 493 -34.41 26.28 5.50
C ARG A 493 -34.46 24.81 5.10
N LEU A 494 -33.38 24.26 4.59
CA LEU A 494 -33.32 22.86 4.20
C LEU A 494 -33.56 21.92 5.40
N THR A 495 -34.59 21.10 5.30
CA THR A 495 -34.82 20.00 6.23
C THR A 495 -33.78 18.88 6.01
N ASP A 496 -33.63 17.98 6.98
CA ASP A 496 -32.70 16.85 6.86
C ASP A 496 -33.07 15.91 5.72
N ASP A 497 -34.36 15.66 5.48
CA ASP A 497 -34.81 14.84 4.35
C ASP A 497 -34.50 15.51 3.00
N GLN A 498 -34.69 16.82 2.89
CA GLN A 498 -34.33 17.59 1.68
C GLN A 498 -32.82 17.62 1.47
N ALA A 499 -32.05 17.85 2.53
CA ALA A 499 -30.59 17.81 2.46
C ALA A 499 -30.06 16.43 2.07
N LEU A 500 -30.65 15.36 2.60
CA LEU A 500 -30.31 13.99 2.25
C LEU A 500 -30.66 13.68 0.78
N ALA A 501 -31.81 14.16 0.29
CA ALA A 501 -32.19 14.02 -1.11
C ALA A 501 -31.17 14.72 -2.04
N LEU A 502 -30.70 15.92 -1.67
CA LEU A 502 -29.66 16.65 -2.40
C LEU A 502 -28.29 15.95 -2.36
N LEU A 503 -27.93 15.35 -1.23
CA LEU A 503 -26.71 14.55 -1.11
C LEU A 503 -26.72 13.31 -2.03
N HIS A 504 -27.88 12.86 -2.46
CA HIS A 504 -28.04 11.77 -3.43
C HIS A 504 -28.30 12.26 -4.86
N ALA A 505 -28.34 13.56 -5.10
CA ALA A 505 -28.53 14.12 -6.45
C ALA A 505 -27.46 13.63 -7.44
N ASP A 506 -27.85 13.41 -8.68
CA ASP A 506 -26.97 13.00 -9.77
C ASP A 506 -27.34 13.69 -11.08
N GLY A 507 -26.46 13.64 -12.08
CA GLY A 507 -26.67 14.23 -13.40
C GLY A 507 -27.10 15.69 -13.33
N PRO A 508 -28.17 16.11 -14.08
CA PRO A 508 -28.63 17.51 -14.11
C PRO A 508 -29.04 18.09 -12.74
N ALA A 509 -29.50 17.24 -11.82
CA ALA A 509 -29.85 17.68 -10.46
C ALA A 509 -28.59 18.04 -9.65
N LEU A 510 -27.51 17.29 -9.78
CA LEU A 510 -26.21 17.60 -9.19
C LEU A 510 -25.62 18.86 -9.81
N ASP A 511 -25.75 19.07 -11.13
CA ASP A 511 -25.28 20.28 -11.80
C ASP A 511 -26.06 21.54 -11.33
N ALA A 512 -27.33 21.37 -11.05
CA ALA A 512 -28.13 22.46 -10.45
C ALA A 512 -27.70 22.76 -9.02
N LEU A 513 -27.47 21.72 -8.22
CA LEU A 513 -27.00 21.81 -6.85
C LEU A 513 -25.65 22.54 -6.75
N THR A 514 -24.68 22.16 -7.59
CA THR A 514 -23.35 22.81 -7.57
C THR A 514 -23.40 24.27 -8.01
N ARG A 515 -24.28 24.62 -8.96
CA ARG A 515 -24.51 26.02 -9.34
C ARG A 515 -25.10 26.85 -8.20
N ILE A 516 -26.11 26.34 -7.49
CA ILE A 516 -26.68 26.99 -6.31
C ILE A 516 -25.60 27.20 -5.25
N ALA A 517 -24.80 26.18 -4.98
CA ALA A 517 -23.70 26.26 -4.03
C ALA A 517 -22.63 27.29 -4.43
N ASP A 518 -22.32 27.41 -5.73
CA ASP A 518 -21.39 28.44 -6.23
C ASP A 518 -21.98 29.86 -6.12
N ASP A 519 -23.26 30.02 -6.34
CA ASP A 519 -23.95 31.32 -6.12
C ASP A 519 -23.92 31.73 -4.64
N VAL A 520 -24.17 30.80 -3.73
CA VAL A 520 -24.03 31.02 -2.27
C VAL A 520 -22.59 31.35 -1.89
N ARG A 521 -21.63 30.63 -2.45
CA ARG A 521 -20.19 30.89 -2.26
C ARG A 521 -19.84 32.34 -2.70
N ARG A 522 -20.29 32.72 -3.92
CA ARG A 522 -20.03 34.08 -4.47
C ARG A 522 -20.62 35.17 -3.59
N ALA A 523 -21.82 34.96 -3.08
CA ALA A 523 -22.47 35.90 -2.17
C ALA A 523 -21.75 36.00 -0.81
N ALA A 524 -21.22 34.88 -0.30
CA ALA A 524 -20.60 34.81 1.04
C ALA A 524 -19.14 35.30 1.09
N VAL A 525 -18.32 34.97 0.09
CA VAL A 525 -16.85 35.15 0.11
C VAL A 525 -16.29 35.81 -1.16
N GLY A 526 -17.13 36.17 -2.14
CA GLY A 526 -16.67 36.70 -3.42
C GLY A 526 -16.04 35.67 -4.36
N ASP A 527 -15.33 36.15 -5.39
CA ASP A 527 -14.77 35.31 -6.43
C ASP A 527 -13.31 34.90 -6.19
N GLU A 528 -12.63 35.49 -5.22
CA GLU A 528 -11.23 35.14 -4.90
C GLU A 528 -11.13 33.70 -4.38
N VAL A 529 -10.12 32.96 -4.87
CA VAL A 529 -9.71 31.69 -4.32
C VAL A 529 -8.54 31.94 -3.38
N THR A 530 -8.69 31.53 -2.13
CA THR A 530 -7.64 31.73 -1.14
C THR A 530 -6.68 30.53 -1.08
N TYR A 531 -5.42 30.80 -0.71
CA TYR A 531 -4.40 29.80 -0.44
C TYR A 531 -3.45 30.29 0.64
N ILE A 532 -2.73 29.35 1.28
CA ILE A 532 -1.72 29.66 2.31
C ILE A 532 -0.37 29.07 1.94
N VAL A 533 0.72 29.81 2.21
CA VAL A 533 2.07 29.25 2.12
C VAL A 533 2.39 28.60 3.47
N THR A 534 2.42 27.28 3.50
CA THR A 534 2.58 26.48 4.72
C THR A 534 3.47 25.27 4.47
N ARG A 535 4.06 24.75 5.55
CA ARG A 535 4.77 23.46 5.56
C ARG A 535 4.13 22.52 6.55
N ASN A 536 3.88 21.29 6.12
CA ASN A 536 3.55 20.19 7.01
C ASN A 536 4.83 19.67 7.68
N ILE A 537 4.82 19.53 8.99
CA ILE A 537 5.90 18.92 9.77
C ILE A 537 5.30 17.74 10.55
N ASN A 538 5.44 16.55 10.00
CA ASN A 538 5.05 15.34 10.70
C ASN A 538 6.23 14.91 11.59
N PHE A 539 6.26 15.35 12.84
CA PHE A 539 7.41 15.18 13.74
C PHE A 539 7.66 13.73 14.18
N THR A 540 6.71 12.83 14.03
CA THR A 540 6.89 11.38 14.17
C THR A 540 5.79 10.62 13.43
N ASN A 541 6.12 9.49 12.84
CA ASN A 541 5.14 8.54 12.32
C ASN A 541 4.92 7.34 13.26
N VAL A 542 5.66 7.27 14.38
CA VAL A 542 5.46 6.23 15.38
C VAL A 542 4.11 6.40 16.06
N CYS A 543 3.23 5.40 15.96
CA CYS A 543 1.88 5.48 16.48
C CYS A 543 1.36 4.12 16.95
N TYR A 544 0.80 4.07 18.16
CA TYR A 544 0.21 2.85 18.73
C TYR A 544 -1.33 2.78 18.61
N THR A 545 -1.98 3.83 18.04
CA THR A 545 -3.45 3.91 18.09
C THR A 545 -4.17 2.88 17.22
N GLY A 546 -3.57 2.39 16.13
CA GLY A 546 -4.16 1.35 15.26
C GLY A 546 -5.43 1.82 14.55
N CYS A 547 -5.44 3.04 14.01
CA CYS A 547 -6.50 3.52 13.14
C CYS A 547 -6.48 2.74 11.83
N ARG A 548 -7.58 2.09 11.49
CA ARG A 548 -7.66 1.17 10.34
C ARG A 548 -7.63 1.83 8.97
N PHE A 549 -7.83 3.14 8.91
CA PHE A 549 -7.70 3.93 7.68
C PHE A 549 -6.30 4.49 7.46
N CYS A 550 -5.43 4.46 8.48
CA CYS A 550 -4.16 5.18 8.49
C CYS A 550 -3.01 4.29 7.99
N ALA A 551 -2.42 4.66 6.86
CA ALA A 551 -1.22 4.04 6.32
C ALA A 551 0.09 4.75 6.76
N PHE A 552 -0.02 5.89 7.44
CA PHE A 552 1.12 6.66 7.91
C PHE A 552 1.75 6.09 9.19
N ALA A 553 0.94 5.46 10.05
CA ALA A 553 1.36 4.96 11.34
C ALA A 553 2.40 3.83 11.23
N GLN A 554 3.51 3.98 11.93
CA GLN A 554 4.57 2.99 12.06
C GLN A 554 4.74 2.62 13.54
N ARG A 555 5.33 1.45 13.82
CA ARG A 555 5.82 1.13 15.14
C ARG A 555 7.24 1.61 15.27
N ARG A 556 7.72 1.83 16.51
CA ARG A 556 9.10 2.26 16.76
C ARG A 556 10.17 1.30 16.22
N THR A 557 9.83 0.03 16.03
CA THR A 557 10.71 -1.00 15.44
C THR A 557 10.58 -1.11 13.93
N ASP A 558 9.70 -0.33 13.34
CA ASP A 558 9.46 -0.35 11.90
C ASP A 558 10.56 0.43 11.15
N ALA A 559 10.84 0.00 9.95
CA ALA A 559 11.88 0.55 9.10
C ALA A 559 11.78 2.03 8.87
N ASP A 560 10.58 2.39 8.57
CA ASP A 560 10.25 3.73 8.18
C ASP A 560 9.82 4.56 9.39
N ALA A 561 10.03 4.02 10.62
CA ALA A 561 9.75 4.73 11.86
C ALA A 561 10.76 5.85 12.07
N TYR A 562 10.27 7.03 12.36
CA TYR A 562 11.12 8.17 12.70
C TYR A 562 10.47 9.05 13.77
N THR A 563 11.32 9.78 14.48
CA THR A 563 10.94 10.87 15.37
C THR A 563 11.96 11.99 15.21
N LEU A 564 11.51 13.19 14.83
CA LEU A 564 12.36 14.34 14.66
C LEU A 564 12.82 14.87 16.03
N SER A 565 14.08 15.28 16.12
CA SER A 565 14.54 16.07 17.25
C SER A 565 13.95 17.49 17.24
N LEU A 566 13.97 18.18 18.37
CA LEU A 566 13.50 19.56 18.46
C LEU A 566 14.26 20.50 17.48
N ASP A 567 15.56 20.29 17.32
CA ASP A 567 16.35 21.04 16.33
C ASP A 567 15.90 20.76 14.90
N GLN A 568 15.61 19.50 14.55
CA GLN A 568 15.11 19.13 13.22
C GLN A 568 13.73 19.76 12.94
N VAL A 569 12.86 19.84 13.96
CA VAL A 569 11.56 20.53 13.83
C VAL A 569 11.77 22.03 13.62
N ALA A 570 12.63 22.65 14.45
CA ALA A 570 12.93 24.09 14.37
C ALA A 570 13.58 24.48 13.05
N ASP A 571 14.51 23.66 12.54
CA ASP A 571 15.17 23.88 11.26
C ASP A 571 14.19 23.81 10.08
N ARG A 572 13.24 22.88 10.12
CA ARG A 572 12.16 22.80 9.11
C ARG A 572 11.25 24.03 9.14
N ALA A 573 10.93 24.52 10.33
CA ALA A 573 10.17 25.75 10.47
C ALA A 573 10.94 26.96 9.93
N GLN A 574 12.27 27.03 10.17
CA GLN A 574 13.12 28.08 9.60
C GLN A 574 13.19 28.03 8.08
N GLN A 575 13.40 26.86 7.50
CA GLN A 575 13.38 26.68 6.04
C GLN A 575 12.06 27.14 5.43
N ALA A 576 10.93 26.78 6.06
CA ALA A 576 9.63 27.23 5.60
C ALA A 576 9.49 28.76 5.66
N TRP A 577 9.95 29.36 6.75
CA TRP A 577 9.95 30.81 6.90
C TRP A 577 10.78 31.49 5.82
N ASP A 578 11.95 30.99 5.50
CA ASP A 578 12.86 31.57 4.52
C ASP A 578 12.25 31.61 3.11
N VAL A 579 11.39 30.66 2.78
CA VAL A 579 10.64 30.61 1.50
C VAL A 579 9.26 31.24 1.56
N GLY A 580 8.96 32.03 2.59
CA GLY A 580 7.74 32.84 2.67
C GLY A 580 6.54 32.20 3.37
N ALA A 581 6.68 31.01 3.97
CA ALA A 581 5.60 30.42 4.75
C ALA A 581 5.21 31.31 5.93
N VAL A 582 3.92 31.33 6.25
CA VAL A 582 3.35 32.05 7.39
C VAL A 582 2.87 31.08 8.47
N GLU A 583 2.83 29.80 8.15
CA GLU A 583 2.32 28.74 9.02
C GLU A 583 3.19 27.49 8.90
N VAL A 584 3.31 26.75 10.00
CA VAL A 584 3.63 25.33 9.98
C VAL A 584 2.43 24.54 10.51
N CYS A 585 2.03 23.50 9.75
CA CYS A 585 1.00 22.55 10.18
C CYS A 585 1.69 21.30 10.75
N MET A 586 1.57 21.09 12.07
CA MET A 586 2.32 20.04 12.75
C MET A 586 1.39 18.98 13.35
N GLN A 587 1.57 17.75 12.93
CA GLN A 587 0.89 16.57 13.44
C GLN A 587 1.85 15.39 13.49
N GLY A 588 1.65 14.50 14.44
CA GLY A 588 2.46 13.29 14.57
C GLY A 588 1.63 12.06 14.93
N GLY A 589 2.27 10.89 14.84
CA GLY A 589 1.76 9.67 15.44
C GLY A 589 1.66 9.81 16.96
N ILE A 590 0.77 9.03 17.57
CA ILE A 590 0.70 8.94 19.04
C ILE A 590 1.80 8.01 19.52
N HIS A 591 2.95 8.59 19.79
CA HIS A 591 4.17 7.86 20.16
C HIS A 591 4.09 7.32 21.59
N PRO A 592 4.39 6.04 21.84
CA PRO A 592 4.25 5.43 23.16
C PRO A 592 5.26 5.96 24.20
N ASP A 593 6.43 6.39 23.77
CA ASP A 593 7.54 6.71 24.67
C ASP A 593 7.82 8.22 24.83
N LEU A 594 7.23 9.09 24.00
CA LEU A 594 7.40 10.53 24.16
C LEU A 594 6.76 11.02 25.46
N PRO A 595 7.43 11.91 26.20
CA PRO A 595 6.84 12.48 27.41
C PRO A 595 5.62 13.33 27.06
N GLY A 596 4.68 13.47 27.99
CA GLY A 596 3.49 14.30 27.81
C GLY A 596 3.78 15.78 27.53
N SER A 597 4.96 16.27 27.95
CA SER A 597 5.46 17.62 27.67
C SER A 597 6.02 17.83 26.27
N ALA A 598 6.25 16.77 25.50
CA ALA A 598 6.91 16.84 24.18
C ALA A 598 6.18 17.79 23.23
N TYR A 599 4.86 17.82 23.27
CA TYR A 599 4.06 18.75 22.45
C TYR A 599 4.35 20.23 22.77
N PHE A 600 4.53 20.57 24.06
CA PHE A 600 4.91 21.92 24.48
C PHE A 600 6.33 22.28 24.02
N ASP A 601 7.24 21.32 24.13
CA ASP A 601 8.64 21.51 23.75
C ASP A 601 8.77 21.72 22.22
N ILE A 602 7.99 20.98 21.42
CA ILE A 602 7.90 21.13 19.96
C ILE A 602 7.38 22.54 19.59
N ALA A 603 6.27 22.99 20.18
CA ALA A 603 5.73 24.32 19.90
C ALA A 603 6.72 25.41 20.29
N ARG A 604 7.37 25.28 21.44
CA ARG A 604 8.36 26.22 21.95
C ARG A 604 9.59 26.30 21.05
N ALA A 605 10.11 25.17 20.59
CA ALA A 605 11.25 25.11 19.68
C ALA A 605 11.00 25.87 18.37
N VAL A 606 9.79 25.76 17.80
CA VAL A 606 9.40 26.55 16.63
C VAL A 606 9.36 28.04 16.94
N LYS A 607 8.72 28.43 18.04
CA LYS A 607 8.58 29.86 18.42
C LYS A 607 9.91 30.51 18.79
N GLU A 608 10.80 29.79 19.44
CA GLU A 608 12.15 30.29 19.75
C GLU A 608 12.98 30.51 18.49
N ARG A 609 12.87 29.61 17.50
CA ARG A 609 13.61 29.72 16.22
C ARG A 609 12.97 30.76 15.30
N VAL A 610 11.64 30.78 15.19
CA VAL A 610 10.88 31.65 14.28
C VAL A 610 9.68 32.25 15.01
N PRO A 611 9.86 33.35 15.77
CA PRO A 611 8.78 33.93 16.59
C PRO A 611 7.54 34.35 15.81
N GLY A 612 7.69 34.69 14.52
CA GLY A 612 6.58 35.12 13.64
C GLY A 612 5.81 33.98 12.98
N MET A 613 6.26 32.73 13.12
CA MET A 613 5.60 31.57 12.53
C MET A 613 4.32 31.23 13.27
N HIS A 614 3.20 31.08 12.54
CA HIS A 614 1.97 30.56 13.11
C HIS A 614 2.07 29.04 13.30
N VAL A 615 1.86 28.58 14.52
CA VAL A 615 1.90 27.15 14.89
C VAL A 615 0.47 26.60 14.89
N HIS A 616 0.11 25.93 13.79
CA HIS A 616 -1.14 25.19 13.63
C HIS A 616 -0.86 23.71 13.96
N ALA A 617 -1.16 23.27 15.18
CA ALA A 617 -0.64 21.99 15.63
C ALA A 617 -1.59 21.24 16.56
N PHE A 618 -1.32 19.95 16.67
CA PHE A 618 -1.89 18.98 17.59
C PHE A 618 -3.39 18.75 17.42
N SER A 619 -3.71 17.67 16.74
CA SER A 619 -5.09 17.16 16.61
C SER A 619 -5.74 16.91 17.97
N PRO A 620 -7.07 16.89 18.06
CA PRO A 620 -7.78 16.51 19.30
C PRO A 620 -7.30 15.18 19.91
N MET A 621 -6.85 14.23 19.09
CA MET A 621 -6.28 12.97 19.60
C MET A 621 -4.93 13.20 20.31
N GLU A 622 -4.07 14.07 19.80
CA GLU A 622 -2.81 14.45 20.42
C GLU A 622 -3.03 15.26 21.70
N VAL A 623 -4.04 16.14 21.71
CA VAL A 623 -4.45 16.89 22.92
C VAL A 623 -4.88 15.94 24.03
N VAL A 624 -5.76 14.96 23.74
CA VAL A 624 -6.21 13.96 24.72
C VAL A 624 -5.04 13.11 25.22
N ASN A 625 -4.14 12.70 24.30
CA ASN A 625 -2.95 11.94 24.69
C ASN A 625 -2.02 12.76 25.61
N GLY A 626 -1.75 14.01 25.25
CA GLY A 626 -0.90 14.91 26.03
C GLY A 626 -1.50 15.21 27.40
N ALA A 627 -2.79 15.50 27.48
CA ALA A 627 -3.52 15.70 28.73
C ALA A 627 -3.45 14.47 29.64
N SER A 628 -3.74 13.29 29.08
CA SER A 628 -3.66 12.04 29.84
C SER A 628 -2.25 11.75 30.39
N ARG A 629 -1.20 12.02 29.60
CA ARG A 629 0.19 11.74 29.99
C ARG A 629 0.76 12.73 31.00
N THR A 630 0.28 13.97 30.96
CA THR A 630 0.69 15.01 31.91
C THR A 630 -0.16 14.99 33.18
N GLY A 631 -1.29 14.28 33.21
CA GLY A 631 -2.25 14.31 34.31
C GLY A 631 -3.05 15.63 34.38
N LEU A 632 -3.02 16.44 33.32
CA LEU A 632 -3.77 17.69 33.20
C LEU A 632 -5.16 17.42 32.63
N SER A 633 -6.13 18.28 32.96
CA SER A 633 -7.38 18.36 32.24
C SER A 633 -7.14 18.90 30.80
N ILE A 634 -8.07 18.67 29.88
CA ILE A 634 -8.01 19.19 28.50
C ILE A 634 -7.80 20.72 28.53
N ARG A 635 -8.51 21.43 29.40
CA ARG A 635 -8.39 22.89 29.57
C ARG A 635 -7.01 23.33 30.03
N GLU A 636 -6.50 22.70 31.07
CA GLU A 636 -5.16 23.02 31.60
C GLU A 636 -4.09 22.74 30.56
N TRP A 637 -4.20 21.60 29.85
CA TRP A 637 -3.26 21.22 28.81
C TRP A 637 -3.27 22.24 27.65
N LEU A 638 -4.45 22.62 27.15
CA LEU A 638 -4.59 23.60 26.07
C LEU A 638 -4.08 24.98 26.50
N THR A 639 -4.27 25.36 27.76
CA THR A 639 -3.72 26.60 28.31
C THR A 639 -2.19 26.57 28.30
N ALA A 640 -1.59 25.49 28.76
CA ALA A 640 -0.12 25.31 28.76
C ALA A 640 0.44 25.23 27.33
N ALA A 641 -0.27 24.58 26.41
CA ALA A 641 0.13 24.52 24.99
C ALA A 641 0.10 25.92 24.34
N LYS A 642 -0.92 26.74 24.63
CA LYS A 642 -1.00 28.12 24.19
C LYS A 642 0.15 28.97 24.72
N GLU A 643 0.49 28.82 25.99
CA GLU A 643 1.64 29.48 26.61
C GLU A 643 2.98 29.02 26.01
N ALA A 644 3.06 27.76 25.55
CA ALA A 644 4.22 27.23 24.85
C ALA A 644 4.34 27.67 23.39
N GLY A 645 3.31 28.36 22.83
CA GLY A 645 3.35 28.90 21.48
C GLY A 645 2.38 28.28 20.49
N LEU A 646 1.42 27.46 20.95
CA LEU A 646 0.33 26.97 20.09
C LEU A 646 -0.61 28.14 19.73
N ASP A 647 -0.82 28.37 18.42
CA ASP A 647 -1.70 29.47 17.95
C ASP A 647 -3.10 28.97 17.53
N SER A 648 -3.18 27.79 16.91
CA SER A 648 -4.45 27.18 16.50
C SER A 648 -4.31 25.66 16.41
N ILE A 649 -5.45 24.94 16.42
CA ILE A 649 -5.47 23.48 16.31
C ILE A 649 -6.19 22.99 15.05
N PRO A 650 -5.71 21.91 14.40
CA PRO A 650 -6.42 21.29 13.30
C PRO A 650 -7.65 20.52 13.80
N GLY A 651 -8.74 20.58 13.05
CA GLY A 651 -9.94 19.77 13.31
C GLY A 651 -9.83 18.33 12.85
N THR A 652 -8.62 17.82 12.63
CA THR A 652 -8.36 16.41 12.26
C THR A 652 -8.76 15.44 13.36
N ALA A 653 -8.64 14.15 13.14
CA ALA A 653 -9.21 13.10 13.98
C ALA A 653 -10.75 13.19 14.15
N ALA A 654 -11.43 14.06 13.40
CA ALA A 654 -12.89 14.07 13.29
C ALA A 654 -13.39 12.87 12.47
N GLU A 655 -12.71 12.54 11.40
CA GLU A 655 -13.11 11.61 10.34
C GLU A 655 -14.59 11.83 9.96
N ILE A 656 -15.49 11.05 10.55
CA ILE A 656 -16.94 11.28 10.62
C ILE A 656 -17.34 11.39 12.10
N LEU A 657 -18.09 12.41 12.49
CA LEU A 657 -18.60 12.62 13.86
C LEU A 657 -19.85 11.76 14.14
N ASP A 658 -19.68 10.45 13.98
CA ASP A 658 -20.66 9.40 14.23
C ASP A 658 -19.93 8.20 14.83
N ASP A 659 -20.31 7.79 16.03
CA ASP A 659 -19.54 6.81 16.80
C ASP A 659 -19.64 5.38 16.23
N GLU A 660 -20.66 5.03 15.45
CA GLU A 660 -20.73 3.75 14.73
C GLU A 660 -19.66 3.69 13.64
N VAL A 661 -19.55 4.75 12.84
CA VAL A 661 -18.49 4.90 11.82
C VAL A 661 -17.11 4.94 12.46
N ARG A 662 -16.94 5.72 13.53
CA ARG A 662 -15.67 5.85 14.26
C ARG A 662 -15.21 4.53 14.85
N TRP A 663 -16.13 3.70 15.33
CA TRP A 663 -15.78 2.38 15.83
C TRP A 663 -15.13 1.49 14.76
N VAL A 664 -15.66 1.51 13.54
CA VAL A 664 -15.08 0.76 12.42
C VAL A 664 -13.69 1.32 12.07
N LEU A 665 -13.52 2.63 12.04
CA LEU A 665 -12.27 3.26 11.59
C LEU A 665 -11.16 3.27 12.66
N THR A 666 -11.51 3.50 13.93
CA THR A 666 -10.55 3.87 14.98
C THR A 666 -10.67 3.05 16.27
N LYS A 667 -11.49 2.02 16.31
CA LYS A 667 -11.87 1.30 17.57
C LYS A 667 -12.50 2.21 18.64
N GLY A 668 -13.10 3.34 18.24
CA GLY A 668 -13.69 4.32 19.16
C GLY A 668 -12.68 5.05 20.05
N LYS A 669 -11.40 5.15 19.65
CA LYS A 669 -10.33 5.74 20.48
C LYS A 669 -10.50 7.21 20.84
N LEU A 670 -11.24 7.95 20.02
CA LEU A 670 -11.65 9.32 20.29
C LEU A 670 -13.14 9.42 19.99
N PRO A 671 -14.04 9.20 20.98
CA PRO A 671 -15.47 9.36 20.80
C PRO A 671 -15.84 10.76 20.30
N THR A 672 -16.94 10.88 19.56
CA THR A 672 -17.47 12.17 19.07
C THR A 672 -17.59 13.21 20.19
N ALA A 673 -18.12 12.82 21.34
CA ALA A 673 -18.27 13.72 22.49
C ALA A 673 -16.92 14.28 22.97
N THR A 674 -15.87 13.46 23.02
CA THR A 674 -14.53 13.91 23.44
C THR A 674 -13.91 14.84 22.40
N TRP A 675 -14.08 14.55 21.12
CA TRP A 675 -13.63 15.46 20.05
C TRP A 675 -14.30 16.84 20.19
N ILE A 676 -15.61 16.87 20.40
CA ILE A 676 -16.38 18.11 20.63
C ILE A 676 -15.86 18.85 21.87
N GLU A 677 -15.61 18.13 22.98
CA GLU A 677 -15.07 18.71 24.20
C GLU A 677 -13.73 19.42 23.95
N VAL A 678 -12.79 18.77 23.25
CA VAL A 678 -11.50 19.38 22.93
C VAL A 678 -11.66 20.65 22.12
N ILE A 679 -12.45 20.59 21.03
CA ILE A 679 -12.66 21.72 20.12
C ILE A 679 -13.36 22.89 20.84
N THR A 680 -14.44 22.63 21.56
CA THR A 680 -15.18 23.71 22.26
C THR A 680 -14.32 24.32 23.38
N THR A 681 -13.56 23.52 24.10
CA THR A 681 -12.62 24.02 25.12
C THR A 681 -11.52 24.90 24.50
N ALA A 682 -10.96 24.49 23.35
CA ALA A 682 -9.99 25.31 22.63
C ALA A 682 -10.61 26.67 22.22
N HIS A 683 -11.82 26.65 21.67
CA HIS A 683 -12.54 27.88 21.27
C HIS A 683 -12.81 28.81 22.46
N GLU A 684 -13.21 28.28 23.61
CA GLU A 684 -13.41 29.04 24.84
C GLU A 684 -12.13 29.72 25.33
N LEU A 685 -10.97 29.06 25.12
CA LEU A 685 -9.64 29.62 25.42
C LEU A 685 -9.14 30.61 24.36
N GLY A 686 -9.93 30.88 23.32
CA GLY A 686 -9.57 31.73 22.19
C GLY A 686 -8.53 31.10 21.25
N ILE A 687 -8.40 29.77 21.28
CA ILE A 687 -7.63 28.99 20.28
C ILE A 687 -8.59 28.62 19.17
N ARG A 688 -8.36 29.15 17.96
CA ARG A 688 -9.16 28.81 16.77
C ARG A 688 -8.84 27.43 16.25
N SER A 689 -9.73 26.84 15.47
CA SER A 689 -9.48 25.58 14.81
C SER A 689 -10.01 25.54 13.37
N SER A 690 -9.44 24.66 12.55
CA SER A 690 -10.15 24.20 11.36
C SER A 690 -11.21 23.16 11.72
N SER A 691 -12.05 22.78 10.78
CA SER A 691 -12.94 21.61 10.87
C SER A 691 -12.73 20.73 9.65
N THR A 692 -12.79 19.40 9.81
CA THR A 692 -12.49 18.46 8.72
C THR A 692 -13.53 17.36 8.65
N MET A 693 -13.72 16.78 7.48
CA MET A 693 -14.46 15.52 7.29
C MET A 693 -13.70 14.62 6.33
N MET A 694 -13.34 13.42 6.77
CA MET A 694 -12.84 12.37 5.87
C MET A 694 -14.02 11.47 5.47
N TYR A 695 -14.25 11.34 4.17
CA TYR A 695 -15.43 10.66 3.64
C TYR A 695 -15.08 9.75 2.45
N GLY A 696 -15.96 8.80 2.15
CA GLY A 696 -15.81 7.88 1.02
C GLY A 696 -15.25 6.51 1.40
N HIS A 697 -15.33 6.12 2.68
CA HIS A 697 -14.84 4.85 3.20
C HIS A 697 -16.01 3.89 3.54
N VAL A 698 -16.44 3.80 4.82
CA VAL A 698 -17.57 2.98 5.29
C VAL A 698 -18.81 3.82 5.57
N ASP A 699 -18.72 5.10 5.33
CA ASP A 699 -19.72 6.12 5.54
C ASP A 699 -20.76 6.18 4.41
N GLN A 700 -21.84 6.91 4.70
CA GLN A 700 -22.95 7.19 3.78
C GLN A 700 -23.38 8.65 3.87
N PRO A 701 -24.17 9.17 2.91
CA PRO A 701 -24.65 10.54 2.91
C PRO A 701 -25.34 11.01 4.20
N ARG A 702 -26.07 10.13 4.92
CA ARG A 702 -26.64 10.44 6.23
C ARG A 702 -25.59 10.83 7.27
N HIS A 703 -24.42 10.17 7.23
CA HIS A 703 -23.34 10.46 8.16
C HIS A 703 -22.66 11.81 7.83
N TRP A 704 -22.58 12.17 6.53
CA TRP A 704 -22.11 13.49 6.10
C TRP A 704 -23.06 14.57 6.59
N LEU A 705 -24.37 14.38 6.43
CA LEU A 705 -25.39 15.31 6.93
C LEU A 705 -25.27 15.52 8.44
N GLY A 706 -25.21 14.44 9.23
CA GLY A 706 -25.02 14.51 10.67
C GLY A 706 -23.76 15.25 11.08
N HIS A 707 -22.67 15.02 10.35
CA HIS A 707 -21.39 15.71 10.55
C HIS A 707 -21.52 17.22 10.29
N PHE A 708 -22.10 17.64 9.16
CA PHE A 708 -22.33 19.07 8.85
C PHE A 708 -23.19 19.75 9.90
N ARG A 709 -24.28 19.11 10.33
CA ARG A 709 -25.16 19.64 11.38
C ARG A 709 -24.45 19.83 12.72
N THR A 710 -23.58 18.88 13.06
CA THR A 710 -22.77 18.95 14.27
C THR A 710 -21.79 20.12 14.23
N LEU A 711 -21.07 20.31 13.10
CA LEU A 711 -20.15 21.43 12.94
C LEU A 711 -20.87 22.79 12.94
N ALA A 712 -22.02 22.88 12.25
CA ALA A 712 -22.83 24.11 12.24
C ALA A 712 -23.26 24.49 13.66
N ARG A 713 -23.71 23.52 14.47
CA ARG A 713 -24.09 23.75 15.87
C ARG A 713 -22.91 24.24 16.72
N ILE A 714 -21.76 23.59 16.63
CA ILE A 714 -20.55 24.00 17.37
C ILE A 714 -20.16 25.43 16.96
N GLN A 715 -20.21 25.75 15.68
CA GLN A 715 -19.86 27.09 15.21
C GLN A 715 -20.85 28.17 15.70
N GLN A 716 -22.13 27.84 15.75
CA GLN A 716 -23.15 28.75 16.32
C GLN A 716 -22.88 29.02 17.81
N GLU A 717 -22.45 28.02 18.55
CA GLU A 717 -22.17 28.11 19.99
C GLU A 717 -20.86 28.84 20.29
N THR A 718 -19.81 28.61 19.48
CA THR A 718 -18.43 29.02 19.82
C THR A 718 -17.82 30.05 18.88
N GLY A 719 -18.25 30.08 17.62
CA GLY A 719 -17.66 30.93 16.57
C GLY A 719 -16.17 30.65 16.29
N GLY A 720 -15.62 29.44 16.69
CA GLY A 720 -14.19 29.20 16.72
C GLY A 720 -13.61 28.57 15.46
N PHE A 721 -14.42 27.97 14.56
CA PHE A 721 -13.91 27.42 13.31
C PHE A 721 -13.53 28.50 12.31
N THR A 722 -12.38 28.34 11.65
CA THR A 722 -11.92 29.22 10.57
C THR A 722 -12.39 28.75 9.20
N GLU A 723 -12.51 27.45 9.02
CA GLU A 723 -12.79 26.80 7.75
C GLU A 723 -13.32 25.37 7.93
N PHE A 724 -13.89 24.85 6.85
CA PHE A 724 -14.18 23.43 6.71
C PHE A 724 -13.35 22.82 5.58
N VAL A 725 -12.63 21.72 5.88
CA VAL A 725 -11.74 21.04 4.95
C VAL A 725 -12.32 19.68 4.56
N THR A 726 -12.50 19.47 3.27
CA THR A 726 -12.92 18.18 2.74
C THR A 726 -11.72 17.26 2.50
N LEU A 727 -11.77 16.05 3.05
CA LEU A 727 -10.71 15.05 2.96
C LEU A 727 -11.24 13.76 2.31
N PRO A 728 -11.27 13.68 0.97
CA PRO A 728 -11.58 12.42 0.28
C PRO A 728 -10.69 11.28 0.79
N PHE A 729 -11.28 10.13 1.09
CA PHE A 729 -10.55 8.96 1.57
C PHE A 729 -9.63 8.42 0.48
N ILE A 730 -8.35 8.33 0.78
CA ILE A 730 -7.35 7.65 -0.06
C ILE A 730 -7.25 6.21 0.41
N HIS A 731 -7.69 5.29 -0.42
CA HIS A 731 -7.92 3.89 -0.06
C HIS A 731 -6.70 2.99 -0.27
N THR A 732 -5.83 3.34 -1.22
CA THR A 732 -4.83 2.45 -1.84
C THR A 732 -4.03 1.63 -0.83
N ASN A 733 -3.52 2.24 0.24
CA ASN A 733 -2.73 1.57 1.27
C ASN A 733 -3.46 1.50 2.62
N ALA A 734 -4.75 1.85 2.67
CA ALA A 734 -5.51 1.85 3.92
C ALA A 734 -5.88 0.43 4.35
N PRO A 735 -5.53 -0.01 5.58
CA PRO A 735 -5.83 -1.37 6.05
C PRO A 735 -7.30 -1.77 5.94
N VAL A 736 -8.22 -0.87 6.24
CA VAL A 736 -9.67 -1.12 6.17
C VAL A 736 -10.17 -1.37 4.74
N TYR A 737 -9.50 -0.77 3.75
CA TYR A 737 -9.79 -1.05 2.33
C TYR A 737 -9.18 -2.37 1.88
N LEU A 738 -7.91 -2.59 2.23
CA LEU A 738 -7.21 -3.83 1.90
C LEU A 738 -7.89 -5.07 2.50
N ALA A 739 -8.54 -4.90 3.64
CA ALA A 739 -9.38 -5.93 4.25
C ALA A 739 -10.77 -6.11 3.57
N GLY A 740 -11.08 -5.32 2.54
CA GLY A 740 -12.35 -5.40 1.81
C GLY A 740 -13.57 -4.88 2.58
N ILE A 741 -13.38 -4.01 3.58
CA ILE A 741 -14.45 -3.41 4.38
C ILE A 741 -14.86 -2.04 3.83
N ALA A 742 -13.89 -1.18 3.52
CA ALA A 742 -14.14 0.14 2.97
C ALA A 742 -14.28 0.10 1.44
N ARG A 743 -15.02 1.05 0.89
CA ARG A 743 -15.09 1.30 -0.55
C ARG A 743 -13.84 2.05 -1.05
N PRO A 744 -13.58 2.09 -2.39
CA PRO A 744 -12.35 2.65 -2.95
C PRO A 744 -12.37 4.20 -3.02
N GLY A 745 -12.70 4.86 -1.92
CA GLY A 745 -12.83 6.32 -1.87
C GLY A 745 -14.16 6.84 -2.42
N PRO A 746 -14.38 8.17 -2.36
CA PRO A 746 -15.57 8.79 -2.92
C PRO A 746 -15.47 8.88 -4.45
N THR A 747 -16.60 8.81 -5.12
CA THR A 747 -16.69 9.08 -6.55
C THR A 747 -16.57 10.57 -6.85
N ALA A 748 -16.33 10.94 -8.11
CA ALA A 748 -16.36 12.35 -8.55
C ALA A 748 -17.72 12.99 -8.23
N ARG A 749 -18.81 12.23 -8.38
CA ARG A 749 -20.16 12.64 -7.99
C ARG A 749 -20.22 12.96 -6.48
N ASP A 750 -19.70 12.09 -5.62
CA ASP A 750 -19.69 12.28 -4.17
C ASP A 750 -18.92 13.55 -3.77
N ASN A 751 -17.76 13.77 -4.38
CA ASN A 751 -16.93 14.94 -4.11
C ASN A 751 -17.69 16.24 -4.42
N ARG A 752 -18.36 16.32 -5.56
CA ARG A 752 -19.16 17.47 -5.95
C ARG A 752 -20.36 17.70 -4.99
N ALA A 753 -21.06 16.62 -4.64
CA ALA A 753 -22.20 16.71 -3.72
C ALA A 753 -21.78 17.12 -2.31
N VAL A 754 -20.66 16.58 -1.79
CA VAL A 754 -20.12 16.94 -0.46
C VAL A 754 -19.72 18.41 -0.41
N ILE A 755 -19.00 18.91 -1.40
CA ILE A 755 -18.59 20.34 -1.46
C ILE A 755 -19.82 21.25 -1.55
N ALA A 756 -20.76 20.93 -2.44
CA ALA A 756 -21.96 21.73 -2.60
C ALA A 756 -22.80 21.76 -1.32
N MET A 757 -23.03 20.60 -0.71
CA MET A 757 -23.82 20.52 0.52
C MET A 757 -23.09 21.10 1.74
N ALA A 758 -21.76 21.00 1.82
CA ALA A 758 -20.98 21.69 2.82
C ALA A 758 -21.20 23.21 2.71
N ARG A 759 -21.16 23.77 1.49
CA ARG A 759 -21.43 25.20 1.26
C ARG A 759 -22.81 25.58 1.75
N LEU A 760 -23.85 24.80 1.44
CA LEU A 760 -25.24 25.14 1.80
C LEU A 760 -25.50 24.94 3.30
N LEU A 761 -25.06 23.84 3.90
CA LEU A 761 -25.39 23.47 5.29
C LEU A 761 -24.51 24.17 6.33
N LEU A 762 -23.29 24.57 5.96
CA LEU A 762 -22.41 25.33 6.85
C LEU A 762 -22.58 26.87 6.68
N HIS A 763 -23.27 27.33 5.62
CA HIS A 763 -23.65 28.73 5.47
C HIS A 763 -24.78 29.10 6.48
N PRO A 764 -24.75 30.26 7.11
CA PRO A 764 -23.74 31.33 7.05
C PRO A 764 -22.61 31.21 8.08
N HIS A 765 -22.50 30.09 8.77
CA HIS A 765 -21.67 29.93 9.98
C HIS A 765 -20.18 29.76 9.69
N ILE A 766 -19.83 28.87 8.70
CA ILE A 766 -18.45 28.61 8.26
C ILE A 766 -18.33 29.08 6.81
N PRO A 767 -17.78 30.28 6.55
CA PRO A 767 -17.75 30.84 5.21
C PRO A 767 -16.69 30.21 4.29
N ASN A 768 -15.63 29.62 4.84
CA ASN A 768 -14.52 29.10 4.06
C ASN A 768 -14.62 27.59 3.92
N ILE A 769 -14.69 27.11 2.66
CA ILE A 769 -14.74 25.70 2.31
C ILE A 769 -13.50 25.38 1.49
N GLN A 770 -12.63 24.56 2.04
CA GLN A 770 -11.37 24.15 1.43
C GLN A 770 -11.51 22.83 0.68
N THR A 771 -10.93 22.77 -0.53
CA THR A 771 -10.70 21.53 -1.27
C THR A 771 -9.26 21.07 -1.12
N SER A 772 -9.02 19.76 -1.25
CA SER A 772 -7.71 19.15 -1.04
C SER A 772 -7.10 18.71 -2.37
N TRP A 773 -6.23 19.50 -2.96
CA TRP A 773 -5.52 19.17 -4.19
C TRP A 773 -4.65 17.93 -4.06
N VAL A 774 -4.09 17.67 -2.87
CA VAL A 774 -3.24 16.49 -2.61
C VAL A 774 -4.01 15.17 -2.73
N LYS A 775 -5.34 15.23 -2.63
CA LYS A 775 -6.23 14.06 -2.74
C LYS A 775 -6.97 13.99 -4.07
N LEU A 776 -7.18 15.10 -4.73
CA LEU A 776 -8.01 15.23 -5.93
C LEU A 776 -7.22 15.57 -7.19
N GLY A 777 -5.95 15.95 -7.07
CA GLY A 777 -5.18 16.51 -8.16
C GLY A 777 -5.63 17.93 -8.55
N ALA A 778 -4.99 18.48 -9.57
CA ALA A 778 -5.28 19.84 -10.04
C ALA A 778 -6.68 19.96 -10.65
N GLU A 779 -7.05 19.02 -11.53
CA GLU A 779 -8.36 19.01 -12.19
C GLU A 779 -9.52 18.83 -11.20
N GLY A 780 -9.38 17.85 -10.28
CA GLY A 780 -10.39 17.62 -9.25
C GLY A 780 -10.54 18.80 -8.32
N ALA A 781 -9.44 19.46 -7.93
CA ALA A 781 -9.50 20.67 -7.11
C ALA A 781 -10.19 21.85 -7.84
N ALA A 782 -9.89 22.06 -9.14
CA ALA A 782 -10.57 23.05 -9.95
C ALA A 782 -12.07 22.78 -10.09
N GLU A 783 -12.48 21.52 -10.21
CA GLU A 783 -13.90 21.13 -10.23
C GLU A 783 -14.58 21.40 -8.89
N MET A 784 -13.90 21.19 -7.77
CA MET A 784 -14.45 21.52 -6.44
C MET A 784 -14.61 23.03 -6.26
N LEU A 785 -13.69 23.83 -6.81
CA LEU A 785 -13.84 25.30 -6.83
C LEU A 785 -15.09 25.76 -7.59
N ARG A 786 -15.46 25.06 -8.67
CA ARG A 786 -16.72 25.31 -9.41
C ARG A 786 -17.97 24.78 -8.68
N SER A 787 -17.77 23.89 -7.70
CA SER A 787 -18.86 23.25 -6.95
C SER A 787 -19.17 23.94 -5.61
N GLY A 788 -18.53 25.07 -5.29
CA GLY A 788 -18.81 25.86 -4.09
C GLY A 788 -17.64 26.03 -3.11
N ALA A 789 -16.44 25.45 -3.37
CA ALA A 789 -15.24 25.72 -2.59
C ALA A 789 -14.65 27.10 -2.93
N ASN A 790 -13.89 27.67 -1.97
CA ASN A 790 -13.20 28.96 -2.14
C ASN A 790 -11.75 28.95 -1.67
N ASP A 791 -11.25 27.84 -1.18
CA ASP A 791 -9.88 27.74 -0.65
C ASP A 791 -9.18 26.48 -1.17
N LEU A 792 -7.91 26.60 -1.54
CA LEU A 792 -7.06 25.50 -2.03
C LEU A 792 -6.18 24.89 -0.94
N GLY A 793 -6.26 25.43 0.29
CA GLY A 793 -5.33 25.06 1.35
C GLY A 793 -3.92 25.56 1.10
N GLY A 794 -2.94 24.76 1.42
CA GLY A 794 -1.55 25.20 1.47
C GLY A 794 -0.64 24.57 0.43
N THR A 795 0.57 25.13 0.34
CA THR A 795 1.69 24.58 -0.44
C THR A 795 2.17 23.23 0.11
N LEU A 796 1.95 22.96 1.40
CA LEU A 796 2.23 21.76 2.19
C LEU A 796 3.71 21.39 2.29
N MET A 797 4.51 21.61 1.27
CA MET A 797 5.95 21.35 1.13
C MET A 797 6.40 19.92 1.46
N GLU A 798 5.83 19.29 2.49
CA GLU A 798 6.24 17.96 3.00
C GLU A 798 5.03 17.12 3.43
N GLU A 799 4.02 16.99 2.55
CA GLU A 799 2.82 16.18 2.86
C GLU A 799 3.13 14.69 2.74
N THR A 800 3.30 14.03 3.86
CA THR A 800 3.64 12.60 3.92
C THR A 800 2.44 11.69 4.19
N ILE A 801 1.41 12.15 4.89
CA ILE A 801 0.27 11.33 5.33
C ILE A 801 -0.54 10.83 4.14
N SER A 802 -0.98 11.72 3.26
CA SER A 802 -1.78 11.35 2.07
C SER A 802 -0.99 10.51 1.09
N ARG A 803 0.30 10.79 0.97
CA ARG A 803 1.19 10.05 0.11
C ARG A 803 1.42 8.62 0.61
N MET A 804 1.61 8.40 1.91
CA MET A 804 1.68 7.05 2.49
C MET A 804 0.37 6.29 2.33
N ALA A 805 -0.75 7.00 2.29
CA ALA A 805 -2.04 6.41 1.95
C ALA A 805 -2.16 6.01 0.45
N GLY A 806 -1.24 6.47 -0.40
CA GLY A 806 -1.21 6.13 -1.83
C GLY A 806 -1.65 7.25 -2.76
N SER A 807 -1.72 8.51 -2.28
CA SER A 807 -1.96 9.66 -3.17
C SER A 807 -0.82 9.82 -4.16
N SER A 808 -1.15 10.00 -5.43
CA SER A 808 -0.21 10.20 -6.54
C SER A 808 0.02 11.67 -6.92
N TYR A 809 -0.61 12.62 -6.21
CA TYR A 809 -0.60 14.04 -6.60
C TYR A 809 0.51 14.89 -5.97
N GLY A 810 1.54 14.22 -5.43
CA GLY A 810 2.72 14.87 -4.85
C GLY A 810 2.55 15.32 -3.41
N SER A 811 3.61 15.91 -2.85
CA SER A 811 3.67 16.39 -1.45
C SER A 811 3.79 17.92 -1.35
N TYR A 812 3.95 18.60 -2.48
CA TYR A 812 4.16 20.04 -2.60
C TYR A 812 3.50 20.58 -3.86
N ARG A 813 2.98 21.80 -3.74
CA ARG A 813 2.60 22.65 -4.86
C ARG A 813 3.19 24.04 -4.65
N SER A 814 3.78 24.59 -5.69
CA SER A 814 4.24 25.99 -5.66
C SER A 814 3.03 26.95 -5.64
N VAL A 815 3.30 28.20 -5.30
CA VAL A 815 2.27 29.26 -5.42
C VAL A 815 1.76 29.35 -6.85
N LYS A 816 2.65 29.23 -7.83
CA LYS A 816 2.30 29.24 -9.25
C LYS A 816 1.33 28.10 -9.63
N ASP A 817 1.54 26.90 -9.09
CA ASP A 817 0.65 25.77 -9.34
C ASP A 817 -0.74 25.99 -8.74
N LEU A 818 -0.81 26.53 -7.52
CA LEU A 818 -2.08 26.87 -6.88
C LEU A 818 -2.83 27.95 -7.66
N VAL A 819 -2.11 28.95 -8.17
CA VAL A 819 -2.67 29.97 -9.06
C VAL A 819 -3.23 29.34 -10.34
N ALA A 820 -2.49 28.44 -10.97
CA ALA A 820 -2.92 27.74 -12.19
C ALA A 820 -4.21 26.90 -11.95
N ILE A 821 -4.36 26.26 -10.80
CA ILE A 821 -5.58 25.53 -10.43
C ILE A 821 -6.78 26.49 -10.35
N ALA A 822 -6.62 27.66 -9.72
CA ALA A 822 -7.68 28.64 -9.60
C ALA A 822 -8.04 29.29 -10.97
N GLU A 823 -7.03 29.57 -11.79
CA GLU A 823 -7.22 30.07 -13.18
C GLU A 823 -7.98 29.06 -14.04
N ALA A 824 -7.67 27.75 -13.90
CA ALA A 824 -8.44 26.70 -14.55
C ALA A 824 -9.91 26.65 -14.12
N ALA A 825 -10.23 27.12 -12.92
CA ALA A 825 -11.59 27.32 -12.46
C ALA A 825 -12.19 28.71 -12.88
N GLY A 826 -11.42 29.56 -13.56
CA GLY A 826 -11.81 30.89 -14.02
C GLY A 826 -11.85 31.94 -12.90
N ARG A 827 -11.03 31.79 -11.84
CA ARG A 827 -11.11 32.60 -10.64
C ARG A 827 -9.76 33.21 -10.25
N PRO A 828 -9.70 34.46 -9.74
CA PRO A 828 -8.49 35.09 -9.20
C PRO A 828 -8.09 34.45 -7.86
N THR A 829 -6.83 34.60 -7.50
CA THR A 829 -6.28 34.09 -6.24
C THR A 829 -5.90 35.18 -5.26
N LYS A 830 -5.91 34.82 -3.97
CA LYS A 830 -5.45 35.71 -2.88
C LYS A 830 -4.71 34.86 -1.80
N PRO A 831 -3.47 35.24 -1.42
CA PRO A 831 -2.81 34.62 -0.29
C PRO A 831 -3.50 34.99 1.03
N ARG A 832 -3.55 34.06 1.99
CA ARG A 832 -4.13 34.27 3.32
C ARG A 832 -3.22 33.79 4.44
N THR A 833 -3.46 34.28 5.65
CA THR A 833 -2.93 33.67 6.88
C THR A 833 -3.84 32.51 7.34
N THR A 834 -3.40 31.75 8.35
CA THR A 834 -4.21 30.70 8.98
C THR A 834 -5.60 31.15 9.43
N LEU A 835 -5.69 32.39 9.93
CA LEU A 835 -6.93 32.97 10.41
C LEU A 835 -7.67 33.80 9.33
N TYR A 836 -7.37 33.60 8.05
CA TYR A 836 -7.98 34.30 6.90
C TYR A 836 -7.75 35.80 6.88
N GLY A 837 -6.67 36.28 7.52
CA GLY A 837 -6.19 37.66 7.45
C GLY A 837 -5.26 37.91 6.26
N GLU A 838 -4.85 39.17 6.11
CA GLU A 838 -3.87 39.55 5.08
C GLU A 838 -2.46 39.07 5.41
N VAL A 839 -1.75 38.61 4.39
CA VAL A 839 -0.37 38.16 4.50
C VAL A 839 0.54 39.41 4.41
N PRO A 840 1.53 39.57 5.30
CA PRO A 840 2.50 40.65 5.21
C PRO A 840 3.20 40.70 3.84
N PRO A 841 3.36 41.86 3.22
CA PRO A 841 3.89 41.99 1.85
C PRO A 841 5.29 41.34 1.69
N GLU A 842 6.12 41.39 2.73
CA GLU A 842 7.44 40.74 2.73
C GLU A 842 7.34 39.21 2.66
N ARG A 843 6.29 38.61 3.23
CA ARG A 843 6.06 37.16 3.12
C ARG A 843 5.60 36.78 1.72
N VAL A 844 4.71 37.57 1.14
CA VAL A 844 4.25 37.37 -0.25
C VAL A 844 5.45 37.49 -1.21
N ALA A 845 6.32 38.48 -1.01
CA ALA A 845 7.52 38.68 -1.82
C ALA A 845 8.49 37.50 -1.70
N ALA A 846 8.71 36.97 -0.48
CA ALA A 846 9.56 35.81 -0.24
C ALA A 846 8.99 34.56 -0.92
N ALA A 847 7.69 34.31 -0.81
CA ALA A 847 7.02 33.18 -1.45
C ALA A 847 7.10 33.25 -2.98
N THR A 848 6.94 34.44 -3.57
CA THR A 848 7.06 34.63 -5.01
C THR A 848 8.50 34.46 -5.50
N ALA A 849 9.50 34.92 -4.72
CA ALA A 849 10.91 34.78 -5.07
C ALA A 849 11.41 33.35 -5.02
N SER A 850 10.83 32.51 -4.13
CA SER A 850 11.18 31.10 -3.96
C SER A 850 10.35 30.17 -4.83
N ASP A 851 9.38 30.68 -5.59
CA ASP A 851 8.46 29.87 -6.38
C ASP A 851 9.21 29.05 -7.43
N GLY A 852 8.98 27.72 -7.43
CA GLY A 852 9.70 26.77 -8.28
C GLY A 852 11.05 26.29 -7.71
N HIS A 853 11.49 26.80 -6.57
CA HIS A 853 12.65 26.29 -5.84
C HIS A 853 12.18 25.60 -4.56
N LEU A 854 12.16 24.29 -4.57
CA LEU A 854 11.94 23.52 -3.36
C LEU A 854 13.10 23.72 -2.40
N PRO A 855 12.84 24.02 -1.13
CA PRO A 855 13.92 23.97 -0.14
C PRO A 855 14.46 22.53 -0.11
N GLU A 856 15.77 22.40 -0.16
CA GLU A 856 16.42 21.10 0.04
C GLU A 856 15.94 20.55 1.39
N LEU A 857 15.36 19.36 1.36
CA LEU A 857 14.83 18.78 2.60
C LEU A 857 15.97 18.31 3.47
N LEU A 858 15.89 18.68 4.73
CA LEU A 858 16.83 18.20 5.73
C LEU A 858 16.65 16.68 5.87
N PRO A 859 17.73 15.88 5.75
CA PRO A 859 17.64 14.43 5.92
C PRO A 859 17.16 14.08 7.33
N LEU A 860 16.49 12.93 7.46
CA LEU A 860 16.29 12.31 8.76
C LEU A 860 17.64 11.75 9.20
N VAL A 861 18.18 12.30 10.26
CA VAL A 861 19.31 11.69 10.97
C VAL A 861 18.72 10.75 12.00
N THR A 862 18.82 9.46 11.75
CA THR A 862 18.57 8.44 12.77
C THR A 862 19.88 8.24 13.53
N ASP A 863 19.95 8.61 14.79
CA ASP A 863 21.05 8.24 15.69
C ASP A 863 21.06 6.74 15.94
#